data_a76a603568c7869f676cf7593f85099d
#
_entry.id   a76a603568c7869f676cf7593f85099d
#
_cell.length_a   1.000
_cell.length_b   1.000
_cell.length_c   1.000
_cell.angle_alpha   90.00
_cell.angle_beta   90.00
_cell.angle_gamma   90.00
#
_symmetry.space_group_name_H-M   'P 1'
#
loop_
_entity.id
_entity.type
_entity.pdbx_description
1 polymer ?
#
loop_
_entity_poly.entity_id
_entity_poly.type
_entity_poly.pdbx_seq_one_letter_code
_entity_poly.pdbx_strand_id
1 'polypeptide(L)'
;MPPISKAGVLHRRHRDGLPTHRGREPMSDLNHEVEPRPDETRSDVERERLLNISRRSLLLGLGGTVATGAAALAGTPDSAPAPGEAPAAGAAGCPFHQGGGALARVGGHGTRNSHWWPNQLRLNILRQHSSLSNPMDPSFNYAKAFQSLDLSAVKKDLHELIRTSQDWWPADYGSYVGLFIRMAWHSAGTYRISDGRGGAGYGTQRFAPLNSWPDNANLDKARRLLWPIKQKYGSKISWADLMILAGNCALEASGFRTFGFAGGRQDVWEPAEDIYWGAETEWLADKRYSGDRSLESPLAAVQMGLIYVNPEGPNGKPDPLAAARDIRDTFGRMGMNDEETVALIAGGHTLGKAHGAADPGKYVGREPAGAGIEDQDLGWKNRFGKGNAGDTITSGLEGAWTSTPNKWSHMFFENLFRYEWELTKSPAGAQQWKPKGETGAGAVPDAHDPTKRHAPMMFTTDLALRFDPVYEKISRRFLNDPKAFDEAFARAWFKLTHRDMGPRSRYLGPEVPKEELVWQDPLPAVTHKPIDRRDIAALKSRILGSGLTVPQLVSTAWAAAATFRGSDKRGGANGARLRLAPQRSWAVNQPEQLARVLGTLEGIQAEFNRRASGGKQVSLADLIVLGGCAAVEKAAKEAGHTVSVPFTPGRVDASQEQTDVQSFALLEPAADGFHNYAKTEFAPVAEHLLVDRAQLLNLTAPEMTVLVGGMRTLNANFQQAPHGVFTKRPGALTNDFFVNLLDLRTAWRAREDAEELYEGYDRATGDLKWTATRVDLIFGSNSELRAISEVYAGSDAKEKFVNDFVAAWTKVMDLDRFDLA
;
A
#
# COMPACT_ATOMS: atom_id res chain seq x y z
N MET A 1 -17.94 25.36 -52.08
CA MET A 1 -19.26 25.79 -52.62
C MET A 1 -20.29 24.75 -52.24
N PRO A 2 -21.35 25.16 -51.59
CA PRO A 2 -22.47 24.33 -51.10
C PRO A 2 -23.59 24.29 -52.20
N PRO A 3 -24.83 23.86 -52.00
CA PRO A 3 -25.64 23.99 -50.83
C PRO A 3 -26.79 22.96 -50.64
N ILE A 4 -27.48 22.97 -49.44
CA ILE A 4 -28.88 23.33 -49.08
C ILE A 4 -29.94 22.28 -49.52
N SER A 5 -30.92 21.85 -48.71
CA SER A 5 -31.98 22.56 -47.94
C SER A 5 -32.82 21.52 -47.13
N LYS A 6 -33.27 21.79 -45.95
CA LYS A 6 -34.58 22.35 -45.45
C LYS A 6 -35.78 21.48 -45.84
N ALA A 7 -36.79 21.23 -45.09
CA ALA A 7 -37.51 21.78 -43.97
C ALA A 7 -38.63 20.77 -43.61
N GLY A 8 -39.34 20.77 -42.58
CA GLY A 8 -40.12 21.65 -41.73
C GLY A 8 -41.17 20.79 -41.02
N VAL A 9 -41.37 20.96 -39.76
CA VAL A 9 -42.35 21.85 -39.09
C VAL A 9 -43.80 21.40 -39.12
N LEU A 10 -44.44 21.20 -37.97
CA LEU A 10 -45.62 21.77 -37.34
C LEU A 10 -46.40 20.80 -36.44
N HIS A 11 -46.49 21.09 -35.17
CA HIS A 11 -47.56 21.67 -34.31
C HIS A 11 -48.84 20.83 -34.14
N ARG A 12 -49.30 20.56 -32.95
CA ARG A 12 -50.13 21.34 -31.94
C ARG A 12 -50.66 20.37 -30.87
N ARG A 13 -50.50 20.65 -29.59
CA ARG A 13 -51.39 21.28 -28.56
C ARG A 13 -52.79 20.67 -28.36
N HIS A 14 -53.13 20.30 -27.13
CA HIS A 14 -54.06 20.80 -26.11
C HIS A 14 -54.33 19.72 -25.09
N ARG A 15 -54.18 19.93 -23.81
CA ARG A 15 -54.91 20.68 -22.75
C ARG A 15 -56.06 19.89 -22.11
N ASP A 16 -56.00 19.88 -20.79
CA ASP A 16 -57.01 20.09 -19.76
C ASP A 16 -57.74 18.90 -19.12
N GLY A 17 -57.72 18.85 -17.81
CA GLY A 17 -58.91 18.79 -16.99
C GLY A 17 -58.76 17.96 -15.68
N LEU A 18 -58.52 18.64 -14.58
CA LEU A 18 -59.01 18.21 -13.25
C LEU A 18 -60.50 18.51 -13.12
N PRO A 19 -61.33 17.83 -12.25
CA PRO A 19 -61.35 18.18 -10.85
C PRO A 19 -61.82 17.14 -9.83
N THR A 20 -61.42 17.35 -8.59
CA THR A 20 -61.98 17.15 -7.23
C THR A 20 -63.36 16.50 -7.03
N HIS A 21 -63.58 15.63 -6.04
CA HIS A 21 -64.30 15.83 -4.78
C HIS A 21 -64.55 14.51 -3.96
N ARG A 22 -64.24 14.61 -2.66
CA ARG A 22 -64.85 14.16 -1.41
C ARG A 22 -65.92 13.04 -1.41
N GLY A 23 -65.78 12.14 -0.43
CA GLY A 23 -66.87 11.36 0.17
C GLY A 23 -66.45 10.33 1.22
N ARG A 24 -66.96 10.50 2.43
CA ARG A 24 -66.72 9.75 3.66
C ARG A 24 -67.34 8.33 3.67
N GLU A 25 -66.62 7.43 4.32
CA GLU A 25 -66.96 6.32 5.25
C GLU A 25 -68.34 5.63 5.24
N PRO A 26 -68.59 4.37 5.85
CA PRO A 26 -67.75 3.58 6.75
C PRO A 26 -67.79 2.02 6.59
N MET A 27 -66.89 1.39 7.33
CA MET A 27 -66.82 0.05 7.97
C MET A 27 -67.54 -1.18 7.37
N SER A 28 -66.81 -2.27 7.21
CA SER A 28 -67.12 -3.58 7.78
C SER A 28 -65.90 -4.51 7.74
N ASP A 29 -65.74 -5.25 8.81
CA ASP A 29 -64.71 -6.25 9.15
C ASP A 29 -64.49 -7.34 8.09
N LEU A 30 -63.23 -7.69 7.91
CA LEU A 30 -62.82 -9.05 7.63
C LEU A 30 -61.34 -9.25 7.95
N ASN A 31 -61.06 -10.16 8.90
CA ASN A 31 -59.78 -10.66 9.29
C ASN A 31 -58.97 -11.17 8.07
N HIS A 32 -57.76 -10.68 7.89
CA HIS A 32 -56.71 -11.41 7.24
C HIS A 32 -55.39 -11.22 8.05
N GLU A 33 -54.86 -12.35 8.48
CA GLU A 33 -53.57 -12.51 9.11
C GLU A 33 -52.49 -11.81 8.27
N VAL A 34 -51.74 -10.91 8.87
CA VAL A 34 -50.56 -10.27 8.30
C VAL A 34 -49.36 -11.07 8.84
N GLU A 35 -48.71 -11.84 7.97
CA GLU A 35 -47.37 -12.37 8.23
C GLU A 35 -46.40 -11.19 8.46
N PRO A 36 -45.50 -11.27 9.45
CA PRO A 36 -44.53 -10.23 9.69
C PRO A 36 -43.40 -10.29 8.66
N ARG A 37 -43.01 -9.13 8.16
CA ARG A 37 -41.84 -8.95 7.27
C ARG A 37 -40.56 -9.38 7.99
N PRO A 38 -39.65 -10.17 7.33
CA PRO A 38 -38.42 -10.63 7.92
C PRO A 38 -37.27 -9.66 7.62
N ASP A 39 -37.07 -8.60 8.37
CA ASP A 39 -35.87 -7.77 8.16
C ASP A 39 -35.30 -7.01 9.39
N GLU A 40 -35.88 -7.15 10.56
CA GLU A 40 -35.32 -6.47 11.75
C GLU A 40 -34.63 -7.41 12.77
N THR A 41 -34.75 -8.72 12.62
CA THR A 41 -34.12 -9.66 13.54
C THR A 41 -32.79 -10.24 13.05
N ARG A 42 -32.41 -9.99 11.80
CA ARG A 42 -31.11 -10.43 11.25
C ARG A 42 -29.92 -9.57 11.68
N SER A 43 -30.11 -8.29 11.92
CA SER A 43 -29.03 -7.38 12.30
C SER A 43 -28.51 -7.63 13.71
N ASP A 44 -29.36 -7.98 14.66
CA ASP A 44 -28.96 -8.18 16.05
C ASP A 44 -28.26 -9.54 16.28
N VAL A 45 -28.67 -10.56 15.56
CA VAL A 45 -28.04 -11.89 15.62
C VAL A 45 -26.67 -11.88 14.92
N GLU A 46 -26.50 -11.11 13.86
CA GLU A 46 -25.19 -10.90 13.22
C GLU A 46 -24.27 -9.99 14.08
N ARG A 47 -24.80 -8.97 14.72
CA ARG A 47 -24.06 -8.17 15.71
C ARG A 47 -23.58 -8.99 16.90
N GLU A 48 -24.42 -9.84 17.46
CA GLU A 48 -23.99 -10.75 18.54
C GLU A 48 -23.00 -11.81 18.06
N ARG A 49 -23.11 -12.30 16.83
CA ARG A 49 -22.13 -13.22 16.24
C ARG A 49 -20.76 -12.55 16.03
N LEU A 50 -20.71 -11.33 15.53
CA LEU A 50 -19.47 -10.58 15.33
C LEU A 50 -18.81 -10.20 16.66
N LEU A 51 -19.58 -9.83 17.66
CA LEU A 51 -19.09 -9.56 19.03
C LEU A 51 -18.58 -10.82 19.72
N ASN A 52 -19.23 -11.97 19.50
CA ASN A 52 -18.82 -13.26 20.06
C ASN A 52 -17.60 -13.86 19.36
N ILE A 53 -17.40 -13.60 18.05
CA ILE A 53 -16.18 -14.00 17.34
C ILE A 53 -14.98 -13.18 17.81
N SER A 54 -15.16 -11.88 18.03
CA SER A 54 -14.12 -11.02 18.60
C SER A 54 -13.72 -11.41 20.03
N ARG A 55 -14.69 -11.77 20.88
CA ARG A 55 -14.45 -12.26 22.25
C ARG A 55 -13.82 -13.67 22.29
N ARG A 56 -14.18 -14.56 21.38
CA ARG A 56 -13.58 -15.91 21.28
C ARG A 56 -12.14 -15.86 20.78
N SER A 57 -11.81 -14.99 19.85
CA SER A 57 -10.43 -14.81 19.39
C SER A 57 -9.54 -14.21 20.47
N LEU A 58 -10.09 -13.34 21.33
CA LEU A 58 -9.36 -12.79 22.48
C LEU A 58 -9.12 -13.84 23.58
N LEU A 59 -10.05 -14.76 23.79
CA LEU A 59 -9.97 -15.81 24.83
C LEU A 59 -9.14 -17.02 24.41
N LEU A 60 -9.04 -17.31 23.10
CA LEU A 60 -8.22 -18.42 22.58
C LEU A 60 -6.74 -18.01 22.44
N GLY A 61 -6.42 -16.73 22.40
CA GLY A 61 -5.04 -16.21 22.44
C GLY A 61 -4.41 -16.22 23.83
N LEU A 62 -5.18 -16.40 24.90
CA LEU A 62 -4.72 -16.41 26.29
C LEU A 62 -4.64 -17.80 26.93
N GLY A 63 -5.04 -18.86 26.23
CA GLY A 63 -5.19 -20.20 26.77
C GLY A 63 -4.09 -21.22 26.45
N GLY A 64 -2.99 -20.82 25.83
CA GLY A 64 -2.03 -21.73 25.18
C GLY A 64 -0.65 -21.87 25.78
N THR A 65 -0.34 -21.40 26.99
CA THR A 65 0.99 -21.60 27.59
C THR A 65 0.99 -21.60 29.13
N VAL A 66 0.20 -22.47 29.78
CA VAL A 66 0.47 -22.88 31.15
C VAL A 66 0.00 -24.33 31.30
N ALA A 67 0.83 -25.29 30.98
CA ALA A 67 0.81 -26.62 31.50
C ALA A 67 2.02 -27.44 31.02
N THR A 68 3.21 -27.20 31.58
CA THR A 68 4.23 -28.24 31.76
C THR A 68 5.14 -27.81 32.87
N GLY A 69 4.84 -28.30 34.07
CA GLY A 69 5.70 -28.11 35.22
C GLY A 69 5.10 -28.62 36.50
N ALA A 70 4.91 -29.92 36.62
CA ALA A 70 4.93 -30.63 37.91
C ALA A 70 4.63 -32.12 37.73
N ALA A 71 5.65 -32.92 37.55
CA ALA A 71 5.68 -34.31 38.01
C ALA A 71 7.11 -34.83 37.90
N ALA A 72 7.86 -34.60 38.92
CA ALA A 72 9.02 -35.41 39.25
C ALA A 72 8.84 -35.89 40.64
N LEU A 73 8.88 -37.21 40.86
CA LEU A 73 9.38 -37.92 42.01
C LEU A 73 8.67 -39.29 42.14
N ALA A 74 9.41 -40.31 41.75
CA ALA A 74 9.52 -41.64 42.40
C ALA A 74 10.36 -42.52 41.43
N GLY A 75 11.52 -42.80 41.67
CA GLY A 75 12.45 -43.79 42.32
C GLY A 75 12.18 -45.19 41.83
N THR A 76 13.12 -45.96 41.37
CA THR A 76 14.40 -46.53 41.75
C THR A 76 14.78 -47.70 40.77
N PRO A 77 15.80 -48.49 40.93
CA PRO A 77 17.14 -48.30 40.40
C PRO A 77 17.66 -49.48 39.48
N ASP A 78 18.92 -49.37 39.10
CA ASP A 78 19.84 -50.42 38.65
C ASP A 78 19.79 -50.94 37.23
N SER A 79 20.84 -50.56 36.48
CA SER A 79 21.86 -51.51 35.97
C SER A 79 23.00 -50.71 35.33
N ALA A 80 24.23 -51.13 35.72
CA ALA A 80 25.51 -50.58 35.30
C ALA A 80 25.84 -50.85 33.79
N PRO A 81 26.63 -49.97 33.13
CA PRO A 81 27.13 -50.21 31.75
C PRO A 81 28.52 -50.88 31.82
N ALA A 82 28.76 -51.76 30.85
CA ALA A 82 30.07 -52.38 30.57
C ALA A 82 31.07 -51.39 29.93
N PRO A 83 32.36 -51.59 30.05
CA PRO A 83 33.42 -50.68 29.63
C PRO A 83 33.92 -50.94 28.20
N GLY A 84 34.25 -49.83 27.50
CA GLY A 84 35.19 -50.03 26.40
C GLY A 84 34.94 -49.12 25.21
N GLU A 85 35.74 -48.07 25.13
CA GLU A 85 36.65 -47.74 24.05
C GLU A 85 37.13 -46.29 24.20
N ALA A 86 38.44 -46.11 24.13
CA ALA A 86 39.12 -44.84 24.25
C ALA A 86 38.90 -43.96 22.98
N PRO A 87 38.74 -42.66 23.12
CA PRO A 87 38.65 -41.80 21.96
C PRO A 87 40.04 -41.48 21.39
N ALA A 88 40.14 -41.58 20.09
CA ALA A 88 41.25 -41.12 19.28
C ALA A 88 41.49 -39.62 19.46
N ALA A 89 42.77 -39.24 19.57
CA ALA A 89 43.22 -37.87 19.62
C ALA A 89 42.81 -37.16 18.30
N GLY A 90 41.82 -36.25 18.39
CA GLY A 90 41.34 -35.42 17.29
C GLY A 90 41.86 -34.00 17.39
N ALA A 91 42.14 -33.44 16.26
CA ALA A 91 42.65 -32.11 15.95
C ALA A 91 42.14 -30.98 16.85
N ALA A 92 43.06 -30.08 17.19
CA ALA A 92 42.77 -28.82 17.89
C ALA A 92 41.69 -28.00 17.15
N GLY A 93 40.44 -28.04 17.64
CA GLY A 93 39.37 -27.22 17.12
C GLY A 93 39.54 -25.75 17.48
N CYS A 94 39.19 -24.90 16.57
CA CYS A 94 39.13 -23.43 16.74
C CYS A 94 38.50 -23.06 18.09
N PRO A 95 39.13 -22.16 18.89
CA PRO A 95 38.64 -21.82 20.25
C PRO A 95 37.24 -21.18 20.30
N PHE A 96 36.67 -20.85 19.16
CA PHE A 96 35.30 -20.30 19.06
C PHE A 96 34.19 -21.37 18.98
N HIS A 97 34.51 -22.66 18.93
CA HIS A 97 33.51 -23.74 18.81
C HIS A 97 33.23 -24.50 20.11
N GLN A 98 33.90 -24.17 21.20
CA GLN A 98 33.61 -24.76 22.51
C GLN A 98 32.90 -23.73 23.41
N GLY A 99 31.59 -23.63 23.30
CA GLY A 99 30.83 -22.75 24.18
C GLY A 99 29.40 -22.41 23.73
N GLY A 100 28.79 -23.29 22.94
CA GLY A 100 27.42 -23.03 22.41
C GLY A 100 26.31 -22.88 23.45
N GLY A 101 26.57 -23.07 24.75
CA GLY A 101 25.61 -22.92 25.82
C GLY A 101 25.66 -21.58 26.57
N ALA A 102 26.82 -20.93 26.64
CA ALA A 102 27.00 -19.70 27.43
C ALA A 102 26.88 -18.42 26.56
N LEU A 103 27.37 -18.45 25.31
CA LEU A 103 27.28 -17.31 24.40
C LEU A 103 25.85 -17.10 23.88
N ALA A 104 25.06 -18.16 23.77
CA ALA A 104 23.63 -18.05 23.43
C ALA A 104 22.78 -17.30 24.49
N ARG A 105 23.32 -17.13 25.71
CA ARG A 105 22.63 -16.40 26.80
C ARG A 105 23.03 -14.92 26.90
N VAL A 106 24.07 -14.47 26.22
CA VAL A 106 24.64 -13.14 26.42
C VAL A 106 24.43 -12.19 25.23
N GLY A 107 23.88 -12.64 24.11
CA GLY A 107 23.73 -11.77 22.98
C GLY A 107 22.53 -12.11 22.09
N GLY A 108 21.62 -11.23 21.94
CA GLY A 108 20.75 -11.17 20.78
C GLY A 108 19.38 -11.86 20.86
N HIS A 109 19.07 -12.61 21.91
CA HIS A 109 17.74 -13.20 22.12
C HIS A 109 16.92 -12.53 23.23
N GLY A 110 17.14 -11.23 23.45
CA GLY A 110 16.27 -10.44 24.31
C GLY A 110 14.84 -10.42 23.75
N THR A 111 13.84 -10.58 24.63
CA THR A 111 12.45 -10.40 24.26
C THR A 111 12.19 -8.92 23.94
N ARG A 112 11.53 -8.64 22.82
CA ARG A 112 11.08 -7.28 22.48
C ARG A 112 9.92 -6.90 23.39
N ASN A 113 9.67 -5.59 23.59
CA ASN A 113 8.51 -5.10 24.33
C ASN A 113 7.19 -5.65 23.77
N SER A 114 7.08 -5.88 22.47
CA SER A 114 5.92 -6.50 21.84
C SER A 114 5.65 -7.95 22.26
N HIS A 115 6.63 -8.68 22.83
CA HIS A 115 6.41 -10.00 23.41
C HIS A 115 5.76 -9.92 24.80
N TRP A 116 6.02 -8.82 25.53
CA TRP A 116 5.44 -8.59 26.85
C TRP A 116 4.08 -7.91 26.75
N TRP A 117 3.95 -6.95 25.86
CA TRP A 117 2.75 -6.15 25.63
C TRP A 117 2.43 -6.04 24.14
N PRO A 118 1.83 -7.09 23.54
CA PRO A 118 1.60 -7.16 22.08
C PRO A 118 0.61 -6.09 21.56
N ASN A 119 -0.23 -5.55 22.44
CA ASN A 119 -1.27 -4.58 22.07
C ASN A 119 -0.83 -3.11 22.19
N GLN A 120 0.46 -2.84 22.41
CA GLN A 120 0.96 -1.46 22.40
C GLN A 120 1.05 -0.88 21.00
N LEU A 121 0.94 0.44 20.92
CA LEU A 121 1.11 1.19 19.66
C LEU A 121 2.45 0.87 19.00
N ARG A 122 2.43 0.64 17.71
CA ARG A 122 3.60 0.35 16.89
C ARG A 122 4.32 1.63 16.44
N LEU A 123 4.84 2.40 17.38
CA LEU A 123 5.57 3.65 17.11
C LEU A 123 6.88 3.45 16.35
N ASN A 124 7.40 2.21 16.28
CA ASN A 124 8.59 1.87 15.50
C ASN A 124 8.44 2.20 14.00
N ILE A 125 7.24 2.11 13.44
CA ILE A 125 7.00 2.44 12.03
C ILE A 125 7.26 3.93 11.70
N LEU A 126 7.20 4.80 12.70
CA LEU A 126 7.53 6.23 12.54
C LEU A 126 9.04 6.52 12.55
N ARG A 127 9.87 5.50 12.71
CA ARG A 127 11.34 5.59 12.76
C ARG A 127 12.02 4.86 11.61
N GLN A 128 11.26 4.09 10.83
CA GLN A 128 11.82 3.34 9.71
C GLN A 128 12.37 4.30 8.65
N HIS A 129 13.39 3.85 7.93
CA HIS A 129 14.08 4.62 6.90
C HIS A 129 14.68 5.94 7.41
N SER A 130 15.10 5.96 8.67
CA SER A 130 15.78 7.11 9.25
C SER A 130 17.13 7.38 8.59
N SER A 131 17.62 8.62 8.68
CA SER A 131 18.96 8.95 8.19
C SER A 131 20.07 8.17 8.90
N LEU A 132 19.82 7.61 10.09
CA LEU A 132 20.78 6.81 10.84
C LEU A 132 20.99 5.41 10.23
N SER A 133 20.00 4.87 9.53
CA SER A 133 20.11 3.58 8.84
C SER A 133 20.52 3.71 7.37
N ASN A 134 20.60 4.93 6.84
CA ASN A 134 20.98 5.19 5.46
C ASN A 134 22.51 5.24 5.32
N PRO A 135 23.15 4.30 4.57
CA PRO A 135 24.60 4.27 4.38
C PRO A 135 25.11 5.27 3.34
N MET A 136 24.21 6.00 2.66
CA MET A 136 24.60 6.99 1.64
C MET A 136 24.97 8.30 2.31
N ASP A 137 25.85 9.08 1.65
CA ASP A 137 26.20 10.43 2.08
C ASP A 137 24.93 11.29 2.19
N PRO A 138 24.80 12.14 3.23
CA PRO A 138 23.63 13.01 3.40
C PRO A 138 23.35 13.94 2.22
N SER A 139 24.37 14.28 1.41
CA SER A 139 24.24 15.09 0.19
C SER A 139 23.89 14.26 -1.05
N PHE A 140 23.81 12.92 -0.94
CA PHE A 140 23.49 12.05 -2.07
C PHE A 140 22.08 12.31 -2.57
N ASN A 141 21.97 12.57 -3.87
CA ASN A 141 20.68 12.75 -4.54
C ASN A 141 20.56 11.71 -5.67
N TYR A 142 19.67 10.75 -5.48
CA TYR A 142 19.49 9.65 -6.44
C TYR A 142 19.03 10.13 -7.81
N ALA A 143 18.15 11.14 -7.88
CA ALA A 143 17.67 11.67 -9.16
C ALA A 143 18.84 12.22 -9.99
N LYS A 144 19.76 12.97 -9.36
CA LYS A 144 20.98 13.46 -10.03
C LYS A 144 21.92 12.32 -10.44
N ALA A 145 22.07 11.31 -9.59
CA ALA A 145 22.88 10.14 -9.90
C ALA A 145 22.32 9.37 -11.11
N PHE A 146 21.02 9.12 -11.12
CA PHE A 146 20.34 8.45 -12.23
C PHE A 146 20.39 9.25 -13.55
N GLN A 147 20.26 10.58 -13.49
CA GLN A 147 20.38 11.43 -14.68
C GLN A 147 21.77 11.38 -15.31
N SER A 148 22.81 11.00 -14.55
CA SER A 148 24.18 10.80 -15.06
C SER A 148 24.42 9.39 -15.64
N LEU A 149 23.40 8.52 -15.61
CA LEU A 149 23.49 7.14 -16.07
C LEU A 149 23.32 7.07 -17.60
N ASP A 150 24.19 6.32 -18.25
CA ASP A 150 23.92 5.86 -19.63
C ASP A 150 22.98 4.67 -19.59
N LEU A 151 21.67 4.95 -19.70
CA LEU A 151 20.64 3.92 -19.68
C LEU A 151 20.78 2.93 -20.85
N SER A 152 21.25 3.38 -22.01
CA SER A 152 21.44 2.52 -23.17
C SER A 152 22.54 1.50 -22.94
N ALA A 153 23.63 1.90 -22.24
CA ALA A 153 24.69 0.97 -21.86
C ALA A 153 24.19 -0.08 -20.85
N VAL A 154 23.39 0.33 -19.84
CA VAL A 154 22.78 -0.61 -18.90
C VAL A 154 21.88 -1.61 -19.62
N LYS A 155 21.01 -1.14 -20.53
CA LYS A 155 20.12 -2.02 -21.31
C LYS A 155 20.92 -2.99 -22.18
N LYS A 156 22.03 -2.55 -22.79
CA LYS A 156 22.91 -3.44 -23.54
C LYS A 156 23.45 -4.56 -22.67
N ASP A 157 23.97 -4.24 -21.48
CA ASP A 157 24.50 -5.24 -20.55
C ASP A 157 23.39 -6.19 -20.07
N LEU A 158 22.18 -5.68 -19.80
CA LEU A 158 21.01 -6.50 -19.46
C LEU A 158 20.61 -7.45 -20.59
N HIS A 159 20.57 -6.98 -21.83
CA HIS A 159 20.26 -7.83 -22.99
C HIS A 159 21.32 -8.91 -23.22
N GLU A 160 22.59 -8.63 -22.93
CA GLU A 160 23.67 -9.61 -22.96
C GLU A 160 23.49 -10.66 -21.86
N LEU A 161 23.27 -10.22 -20.63
CA LEU A 161 23.02 -11.11 -19.49
C LEU A 161 21.79 -12.02 -19.73
N ILE A 162 20.69 -11.48 -20.23
CA ILE A 162 19.46 -12.23 -20.51
C ILE A 162 19.69 -13.40 -21.45
N ARG A 163 20.62 -13.27 -22.41
CA ARG A 163 20.92 -14.25 -23.44
C ARG A 163 22.12 -15.13 -23.10
N THR A 164 22.78 -14.90 -21.97
CA THR A 164 24.01 -15.61 -21.59
C THR A 164 23.75 -16.49 -20.36
N SER A 165 23.43 -17.75 -20.63
CA SER A 165 23.20 -18.75 -19.58
C SER A 165 24.44 -18.93 -18.70
N GLN A 166 24.27 -18.99 -17.38
CA GLN A 166 25.33 -19.21 -16.41
C GLN A 166 25.32 -20.66 -15.92
N ASP A 167 26.49 -21.29 -15.79
CA ASP A 167 26.58 -22.69 -15.38
C ASP A 167 26.02 -22.96 -13.99
N TRP A 168 26.16 -22.00 -13.08
CA TRP A 168 25.65 -22.13 -11.71
C TRP A 168 24.13 -22.00 -11.60
N TRP A 169 23.46 -21.36 -12.58
CA TRP A 169 22.00 -21.24 -12.72
C TRP A 169 21.62 -21.21 -14.19
N PRO A 170 21.52 -22.35 -14.86
CA PRO A 170 21.24 -22.42 -16.30
C PRO A 170 19.90 -21.81 -16.67
N ALA A 171 19.89 -21.06 -17.76
CA ALA A 171 18.69 -20.37 -18.25
C ALA A 171 17.76 -21.31 -19.01
N ASP A 172 16.45 -21.26 -18.70
CA ASP A 172 15.43 -21.99 -19.44
C ASP A 172 15.39 -21.53 -20.90
N TYR A 173 15.35 -22.48 -21.84
CA TYR A 173 15.34 -22.18 -23.27
C TYR A 173 16.50 -21.29 -23.71
N GLY A 174 17.61 -21.29 -22.98
CA GLY A 174 18.79 -20.47 -23.21
C GLY A 174 18.63 -18.99 -22.94
N SER A 175 17.58 -18.57 -22.17
CA SER A 175 17.31 -17.17 -21.90
C SER A 175 16.67 -16.95 -20.51
N TYR A 176 17.09 -15.91 -19.78
CA TYR A 176 16.50 -15.51 -18.51
C TYR A 176 15.22 -14.65 -18.65
N VAL A 177 14.60 -14.59 -19.83
CA VAL A 177 13.38 -13.80 -20.08
C VAL A 177 12.32 -14.07 -19.02
N GLY A 178 11.89 -15.32 -18.84
CA GLY A 178 10.85 -15.66 -17.86
C GLY A 178 11.24 -15.34 -16.41
N LEU A 179 12.51 -15.58 -16.05
CA LEU A 179 13.01 -15.34 -14.69
C LEU A 179 13.00 -13.84 -14.32
N PHE A 180 13.43 -12.96 -15.21
CA PHE A 180 13.50 -11.52 -14.93
C PHE A 180 12.12 -10.84 -15.03
N ILE A 181 11.22 -11.30 -15.91
CA ILE A 181 9.82 -10.85 -15.92
C ILE A 181 9.17 -11.22 -14.59
N ARG A 182 9.33 -12.47 -14.12
CA ARG A 182 8.81 -12.91 -12.83
C ARG A 182 9.39 -12.09 -11.67
N MET A 183 10.68 -11.80 -11.65
CA MET A 183 11.30 -10.96 -10.60
C MET A 183 10.71 -9.56 -10.56
N ALA A 184 10.56 -8.89 -11.71
CA ALA A 184 9.99 -7.56 -11.79
C ALA A 184 8.50 -7.55 -11.38
N TRP A 185 7.74 -8.54 -11.83
CA TRP A 185 6.35 -8.75 -11.43
C TRP A 185 6.23 -8.90 -9.91
N HIS A 186 7.02 -9.79 -9.31
CA HIS A 186 7.00 -10.05 -7.88
C HIS A 186 7.54 -8.89 -7.03
N SER A 187 8.34 -8.00 -7.60
CA SER A 187 8.70 -6.73 -6.96
C SER A 187 7.50 -5.76 -6.93
N ALA A 188 6.76 -5.67 -8.03
CA ALA A 188 5.67 -4.70 -8.21
C ALA A 188 4.31 -5.19 -7.71
N GLY A 189 4.05 -6.50 -7.77
CA GLY A 189 2.76 -7.12 -7.45
C GLY A 189 2.41 -7.10 -5.95
N THR A 190 3.33 -6.68 -5.10
CA THR A 190 3.07 -6.48 -3.66
C THR A 190 2.32 -5.19 -3.33
N TYR A 191 2.11 -4.30 -4.32
CA TYR A 191 1.37 -3.06 -4.12
C TYR A 191 -0.08 -3.30 -3.73
N ARG A 192 -0.57 -2.49 -2.79
CA ARG A 192 -1.99 -2.44 -2.42
C ARG A 192 -2.53 -1.02 -2.55
N ILE A 193 -3.67 -0.90 -3.24
CA ILE A 193 -4.24 0.40 -3.56
C ILE A 193 -4.87 1.11 -2.35
N SER A 194 -5.26 0.35 -1.30
CA SER A 194 -5.93 0.88 -0.12
C SER A 194 -5.09 1.90 0.65
N ASP A 195 -3.77 1.68 0.77
CA ASP A 195 -2.85 2.56 1.48
C ASP A 195 -1.54 2.85 0.72
N GLY A 196 -1.41 2.34 -0.51
CA GLY A 196 -0.26 2.59 -1.37
C GLY A 196 1.03 1.88 -0.95
N ARG A 197 0.99 1.01 0.06
CA ARG A 197 2.17 0.26 0.52
C ARG A 197 2.48 -0.92 -0.38
N GLY A 198 3.66 -1.48 -0.25
CA GLY A 198 4.20 -2.49 -1.16
C GLY A 198 4.70 -1.89 -2.46
N GLY A 199 4.78 -2.72 -3.51
CA GLY A 199 5.23 -2.28 -4.83
C GLY A 199 6.74 -2.30 -5.01
N ALA A 200 7.17 -1.76 -6.15
CA ALA A 200 8.56 -1.78 -6.59
C ALA A 200 9.39 -0.58 -6.12
N GLY A 201 8.76 0.42 -5.51
CA GLY A 201 9.30 1.76 -5.29
C GLY A 201 10.58 1.84 -4.47
N TYR A 202 10.87 0.82 -3.65
CA TYR A 202 11.99 0.84 -2.69
C TYR A 202 12.91 -0.37 -2.76
N GLY A 203 12.68 -1.32 -3.67
CA GLY A 203 13.50 -2.53 -3.82
C GLY A 203 13.42 -3.49 -2.65
N THR A 204 12.32 -3.54 -1.96
CA THR A 204 12.08 -4.31 -0.72
C THR A 204 12.11 -5.82 -0.91
N GLN A 205 12.02 -6.33 -2.16
CA GLN A 205 12.20 -7.77 -2.45
C GLN A 205 13.56 -8.32 -1.99
N ARG A 206 14.53 -7.46 -1.68
CA ARG A 206 15.85 -7.84 -1.12
C ARG A 206 15.79 -8.27 0.34
N PHE A 207 14.74 -7.93 1.07
CA PHE A 207 14.64 -8.08 2.52
C PHE A 207 13.58 -9.09 2.92
N ALA A 208 13.79 -9.72 4.06
CA ALA A 208 12.75 -10.51 4.70
C ALA A 208 11.56 -9.60 5.11
N PRO A 209 10.32 -10.10 5.06
CA PRO A 209 9.93 -11.48 4.72
C PRO A 209 9.87 -11.73 3.20
N LEU A 210 9.84 -10.68 2.36
CA LEU A 210 9.59 -10.77 0.91
C LEU A 210 10.61 -11.65 0.17
N ASN A 211 11.93 -11.55 0.51
CA ASN A 211 12.96 -12.36 -0.12
C ASN A 211 12.80 -13.87 0.16
N SER A 212 12.00 -14.22 1.17
CA SER A 212 11.88 -15.59 1.70
C SER A 212 10.50 -16.18 1.59
N TRP A 213 9.54 -15.47 1.00
CA TRP A 213 8.21 -16.03 0.76
C TRP A 213 8.27 -17.18 -0.26
N PRO A 214 7.46 -18.25 -0.07
CA PRO A 214 7.46 -19.40 -0.97
C PRO A 214 7.25 -19.03 -2.43
N ASP A 215 6.39 -18.05 -2.70
CA ASP A 215 6.11 -17.60 -4.06
C ASP A 215 7.29 -16.85 -4.70
N ASN A 216 8.26 -16.41 -3.90
CA ASN A 216 9.50 -15.80 -4.36
C ASN A 216 10.65 -16.81 -4.51
N ALA A 217 10.35 -18.11 -4.45
CA ALA A 217 11.36 -19.16 -4.61
C ALA A 217 12.24 -18.94 -5.84
N ASN A 218 13.57 -19.02 -5.64
CA ASN A 218 14.61 -18.84 -6.66
C ASN A 218 14.76 -17.41 -7.24
N LEU A 219 14.03 -16.37 -6.75
CA LEU A 219 14.27 -14.98 -7.16
C LEU A 219 15.54 -14.38 -6.53
N ASP A 220 16.06 -14.97 -5.47
CA ASP A 220 17.41 -14.71 -4.96
C ASP A 220 18.48 -14.93 -6.05
N LYS A 221 18.32 -15.96 -6.90
CA LYS A 221 19.22 -16.23 -8.05
C LYS A 221 19.08 -15.13 -9.11
N ALA A 222 17.86 -14.65 -9.37
CA ALA A 222 17.64 -13.53 -10.29
C ALA A 222 18.38 -12.26 -9.84
N ARG A 223 18.27 -11.91 -8.56
CA ARG A 223 19.02 -10.77 -8.00
C ARG A 223 20.53 -11.00 -8.04
N ARG A 224 20.99 -12.21 -7.76
CA ARG A 224 22.43 -12.54 -7.83
C ARG A 224 22.96 -12.44 -9.27
N LEU A 225 22.20 -12.83 -10.29
CA LEU A 225 22.56 -12.65 -11.70
C LEU A 225 22.71 -11.17 -12.08
N LEU A 226 21.94 -10.26 -11.48
CA LEU A 226 22.04 -8.82 -11.73
C LEU A 226 23.24 -8.15 -11.03
N TRP A 227 23.89 -8.81 -10.05
CA TRP A 227 24.95 -8.20 -9.25
C TRP A 227 26.10 -7.61 -10.08
N PRO A 228 26.64 -8.26 -11.12
CA PRO A 228 27.71 -7.68 -11.94
C PRO A 228 27.32 -6.34 -12.59
N ILE A 229 26.05 -6.20 -13.01
CA ILE A 229 25.53 -4.94 -13.57
C ILE A 229 25.39 -3.90 -12.47
N LYS A 230 24.79 -4.27 -11.33
CA LYS A 230 24.67 -3.37 -10.17
C LYS A 230 26.04 -2.88 -9.70
N GLN A 231 27.03 -3.77 -9.64
CA GLN A 231 28.40 -3.44 -9.28
C GLN A 231 29.03 -2.45 -10.29
N LYS A 232 28.86 -2.68 -11.60
CA LYS A 232 29.39 -1.83 -12.66
C LYS A 232 28.85 -0.39 -12.62
N TYR A 233 27.53 -0.24 -12.39
CA TYR A 233 26.89 1.08 -12.41
C TYR A 233 26.73 1.71 -11.02
N GLY A 234 26.95 0.97 -9.95
CA GLY A 234 26.99 1.44 -8.56
C GLY A 234 25.75 2.19 -8.12
N SER A 235 25.96 3.35 -7.53
CA SER A 235 24.87 4.20 -7.00
C SER A 235 24.06 4.95 -8.06
N LYS A 236 24.48 4.91 -9.34
CA LYS A 236 23.74 5.54 -10.44
C LYS A 236 22.43 4.84 -10.79
N ILE A 237 22.28 3.58 -10.42
CA ILE A 237 21.03 2.83 -10.56
C ILE A 237 20.74 2.11 -9.24
N SER A 238 19.54 2.33 -8.69
CA SER A 238 19.05 1.62 -7.51
C SER A 238 18.75 0.15 -7.84
N TRP A 239 18.67 -0.71 -6.84
CA TRP A 239 18.13 -2.06 -7.01
C TRP A 239 16.68 -2.04 -7.45
N ALA A 240 15.88 -1.11 -6.91
CA ALA A 240 14.49 -0.92 -7.28
C ALA A 240 14.34 -0.66 -8.79
N ASP A 241 15.09 0.31 -9.33
CA ASP A 241 15.06 0.60 -10.77
C ASP A 241 15.66 -0.53 -11.62
N LEU A 242 16.75 -1.17 -11.16
CA LEU A 242 17.40 -2.24 -11.90
C LEU A 242 16.52 -3.48 -12.06
N MET A 243 15.81 -3.89 -11.01
CA MET A 243 14.90 -5.04 -11.09
C MET A 243 13.76 -4.82 -12.08
N ILE A 244 13.18 -3.62 -12.10
CA ILE A 244 12.11 -3.27 -13.04
C ILE A 244 12.66 -3.13 -14.47
N LEU A 245 13.81 -2.48 -14.64
CA LEU A 245 14.46 -2.35 -15.94
C LEU A 245 14.82 -3.73 -16.53
N ALA A 246 15.29 -4.66 -15.69
CA ALA A 246 15.56 -6.03 -16.12
C ALA A 246 14.32 -6.75 -16.65
N GLY A 247 13.15 -6.54 -16.00
CA GLY A 247 11.87 -7.05 -16.51
C GLY A 247 11.48 -6.45 -17.86
N ASN A 248 11.65 -5.14 -18.04
CA ASN A 248 11.42 -4.48 -19.31
C ASN A 248 12.36 -4.99 -20.42
N CYS A 249 13.66 -5.08 -20.14
CA CYS A 249 14.63 -5.63 -21.08
C CYS A 249 14.34 -7.11 -21.44
N ALA A 250 13.80 -7.88 -20.50
CA ALA A 250 13.38 -9.24 -20.74
C ALA A 250 12.18 -9.31 -21.72
N LEU A 251 11.18 -8.45 -21.55
CA LEU A 251 10.08 -8.30 -22.51
C LEU A 251 10.60 -7.89 -23.88
N GLU A 252 11.47 -6.89 -23.97
CA GLU A 252 12.10 -6.46 -25.22
C GLU A 252 12.92 -7.58 -25.87
N ALA A 253 13.67 -8.34 -25.09
CA ALA A 253 14.45 -9.49 -25.56
C ALA A 253 13.57 -10.60 -26.12
N SER A 254 12.33 -10.73 -25.64
CA SER A 254 11.31 -11.64 -26.19
C SER A 254 10.68 -11.15 -27.50
N GLY A 255 10.95 -9.91 -27.90
CA GLY A 255 10.35 -9.27 -29.07
C GLY A 255 9.13 -8.40 -28.77
N PHE A 256 8.79 -8.19 -27.51
CA PHE A 256 7.68 -7.32 -27.10
C PHE A 256 8.12 -5.85 -27.02
N ARG A 257 7.25 -4.95 -27.46
CA ARG A 257 7.46 -3.50 -27.30
C ARG A 257 6.77 -3.00 -26.04
N THR A 258 7.54 -2.64 -25.02
CA THR A 258 7.03 -2.06 -23.78
C THR A 258 6.43 -0.65 -24.02
N PHE A 259 5.53 -0.23 -23.11
CA PHE A 259 4.97 1.13 -23.14
C PHE A 259 6.02 2.20 -22.81
N GLY A 260 7.01 1.85 -22.00
CA GLY A 260 8.13 2.69 -21.62
C GLY A 260 8.75 2.25 -20.29
N PHE A 261 9.70 3.06 -19.81
CA PHE A 261 10.36 2.91 -18.54
C PHE A 261 10.64 4.27 -17.92
N ALA A 262 10.44 4.37 -16.62
CA ALA A 262 10.90 5.49 -15.82
C ALA A 262 11.75 5.00 -14.66
N GLY A 263 12.92 5.60 -14.46
CA GLY A 263 13.69 5.52 -13.23
C GLY A 263 13.20 6.53 -12.19
N GLY A 264 13.81 6.51 -11.01
CA GLY A 264 13.49 7.43 -9.90
C GLY A 264 13.06 6.72 -8.63
N ARG A 265 13.08 5.38 -8.59
CA ARG A 265 12.85 4.57 -7.39
C ARG A 265 14.12 4.57 -6.55
N GLN A 266 14.03 5.07 -5.34
CA GLN A 266 15.17 5.13 -4.42
C GLN A 266 15.19 3.91 -3.50
N ASP A 267 16.35 3.26 -3.38
CA ASP A 267 16.52 2.13 -2.47
C ASP A 267 16.34 2.53 -1.00
N VAL A 268 15.79 1.59 -0.22
CA VAL A 268 15.85 1.59 1.25
C VAL A 268 16.85 0.55 1.73
N TRP A 269 17.25 0.64 3.00
CA TRP A 269 18.36 -0.15 3.57
C TRP A 269 17.92 -1.06 4.72
N GLU A 270 16.62 -1.17 4.93
CA GLU A 270 16.01 -2.00 5.96
C GLU A 270 14.65 -2.54 5.49
N PRO A 271 14.15 -3.62 6.08
CA PRO A 271 12.82 -4.15 5.80
C PRO A 271 11.73 -3.12 6.08
N ALA A 272 10.62 -3.20 5.34
CA ALA A 272 9.44 -2.42 5.65
C ALA A 272 8.68 -3.04 6.84
N GLU A 273 8.57 -2.28 7.94
CA GLU A 273 7.87 -2.70 9.16
C GLU A 273 6.35 -2.47 9.09
N ASP A 274 5.91 -1.60 8.21
CA ASP A 274 4.53 -1.16 8.07
C ASP A 274 3.68 -2.04 7.15
N ILE A 275 4.30 -2.98 6.41
CA ILE A 275 3.60 -3.92 5.53
C ILE A 275 3.44 -5.32 6.11
N TYR A 276 3.84 -5.55 7.37
CA TYR A 276 3.74 -6.84 8.03
C TYR A 276 2.38 -7.01 8.73
N TRP A 277 1.76 -8.20 8.58
CA TRP A 277 0.38 -8.44 9.05
C TRP A 277 0.17 -9.69 9.89
N GLY A 278 1.18 -10.43 10.19
CA GLY A 278 1.05 -11.62 11.02
C GLY A 278 2.13 -12.65 10.77
N ALA A 279 2.06 -13.78 11.47
CA ALA A 279 3.02 -14.86 11.31
C ALA A 279 2.79 -15.57 9.97
N GLU A 280 3.85 -15.75 9.17
CA GLU A 280 3.78 -16.43 7.86
C GLU A 280 3.15 -17.82 7.97
N THR A 281 3.43 -18.57 9.05
CA THR A 281 2.87 -19.89 9.29
C THR A 281 1.35 -19.90 9.42
N GLU A 282 0.75 -18.76 9.76
CA GLU A 282 -0.69 -18.61 10.00
C GLU A 282 -1.43 -17.97 8.82
N TRP A 283 -0.71 -17.22 7.99
CA TRP A 283 -1.31 -16.33 6.99
C TRP A 283 -1.00 -16.68 5.53
N LEU A 284 -0.14 -17.65 5.28
CA LEU A 284 0.26 -17.99 3.90
C LEU A 284 -0.88 -18.68 3.13
N ALA A 285 -0.94 -18.41 1.84
CA ALA A 285 -1.83 -19.05 0.87
C ALA A 285 -3.32 -18.97 1.28
N ASP A 286 -4.03 -20.06 1.21
CA ASP A 286 -5.48 -20.12 1.48
C ASP A 286 -5.85 -19.88 2.95
N LYS A 287 -4.91 -19.91 3.88
CA LYS A 287 -5.14 -19.64 5.31
C LYS A 287 -5.58 -18.20 5.59
N ARG A 288 -5.31 -17.28 4.69
CA ARG A 288 -5.70 -15.87 4.76
C ARG A 288 -7.19 -15.59 4.64
N TYR A 289 -7.92 -16.51 4.04
CA TYR A 289 -9.36 -16.36 3.85
C TYR A 289 -10.14 -16.87 5.04
N SER A 290 -11.21 -16.18 5.40
CA SER A 290 -12.18 -16.58 6.41
C SER A 290 -13.56 -16.86 5.80
N GLY A 291 -14.37 -17.69 6.46
CA GLY A 291 -15.73 -17.99 6.03
C GLY A 291 -15.82 -18.47 4.58
N ASP A 292 -16.69 -17.85 3.78
CA ASP A 292 -16.82 -18.12 2.34
C ASP A 292 -15.82 -17.26 1.54
N ARG A 293 -14.55 -17.49 1.81
CA ARG A 293 -13.40 -16.81 1.19
C ARG A 293 -13.46 -15.28 1.30
N SER A 294 -13.83 -14.79 2.46
CA SER A 294 -13.70 -13.38 2.78
C SER A 294 -12.24 -13.05 3.09
N LEU A 295 -11.71 -12.07 2.41
CA LEU A 295 -10.37 -11.56 2.67
C LEU A 295 -10.49 -10.24 3.45
N GLU A 296 -9.91 -10.21 4.66
CA GLU A 296 -9.94 -9.05 5.53
C GLU A 296 -9.35 -7.82 4.81
N SER A 297 -9.93 -6.65 5.01
CA SER A 297 -9.37 -5.39 4.57
C SER A 297 -8.38 -4.87 5.64
N PRO A 298 -7.20 -4.37 5.27
CA PRO A 298 -6.72 -4.01 3.92
C PRO A 298 -5.89 -5.10 3.22
N LEU A 299 -6.00 -6.37 3.59
CA LEU A 299 -5.16 -7.43 3.05
C LEU A 299 -5.11 -7.43 1.52
N ALA A 300 -3.96 -7.78 0.97
CA ALA A 300 -3.68 -7.89 -0.46
C ALA A 300 -2.66 -9.01 -0.70
N ALA A 301 -2.18 -9.17 -1.93
CA ALA A 301 -1.22 -10.21 -2.31
C ALA A 301 -0.01 -10.28 -1.38
N VAL A 302 0.47 -9.12 -0.96
CA VAL A 302 1.67 -8.97 -0.12
C VAL A 302 1.61 -9.73 1.22
N GLN A 303 0.44 -9.92 1.81
CA GLN A 303 0.30 -10.61 3.10
C GLN A 303 0.33 -12.12 3.04
N MET A 304 0.42 -12.66 1.86
CA MET A 304 0.02 -14.03 1.63
C MET A 304 1.16 -14.93 1.22
N GLY A 305 2.34 -14.34 1.06
CA GLY A 305 3.46 -15.02 0.45
C GLY A 305 3.16 -15.50 -0.99
N LEU A 306 2.02 -15.11 -1.55
CA LEU A 306 1.58 -15.33 -2.92
C LEU A 306 1.29 -13.98 -3.56
N ILE A 307 1.95 -13.70 -4.68
CA ILE A 307 1.73 -12.46 -5.45
C ILE A 307 0.42 -12.53 -6.24
N TYR A 308 -0.17 -13.71 -6.33
CA TYR A 308 -1.41 -13.98 -7.04
C TYR A 308 -2.42 -14.69 -6.13
N VAL A 309 -2.98 -15.76 -6.65
CA VAL A 309 -3.87 -16.69 -5.99
C VAL A 309 -3.35 -18.11 -6.17
N ASN A 310 -3.90 -19.06 -5.42
CA ASN A 310 -3.48 -20.45 -5.53
C ASN A 310 -3.72 -20.98 -6.97
N PRO A 311 -2.65 -21.34 -7.73
CA PRO A 311 -2.77 -21.78 -9.12
C PRO A 311 -3.50 -23.10 -9.28
N GLU A 312 -3.59 -23.90 -8.22
CA GLU A 312 -4.36 -25.17 -8.20
C GLU A 312 -5.86 -24.92 -7.99
N GLY A 313 -6.25 -23.68 -7.71
CA GLY A 313 -7.59 -23.23 -7.35
C GLY A 313 -7.78 -23.05 -5.84
N PRO A 314 -8.89 -22.44 -5.40
CA PRO A 314 -9.20 -22.17 -4.01
C PRO A 314 -9.13 -23.41 -3.12
N ASN A 315 -8.32 -23.40 -2.07
CA ASN A 315 -8.05 -24.53 -1.17
C ASN A 315 -7.54 -25.78 -1.91
N GLY A 316 -6.80 -25.59 -3.02
CA GLY A 316 -6.29 -26.68 -3.86
C GLY A 316 -7.40 -27.43 -4.63
N LYS A 317 -8.59 -26.85 -4.76
CA LYS A 317 -9.68 -27.41 -5.56
C LYS A 317 -9.64 -26.84 -6.97
N PRO A 318 -9.57 -27.67 -8.03
CA PRO A 318 -9.40 -27.20 -9.40
C PRO A 318 -10.71 -26.68 -10.01
N ASP A 319 -11.25 -25.60 -9.42
CA ASP A 319 -12.46 -24.90 -9.86
C ASP A 319 -12.11 -23.53 -10.47
N PRO A 320 -12.16 -23.40 -11.82
CA PRO A 320 -11.82 -22.15 -12.49
C PRO A 320 -12.73 -20.97 -12.15
N LEU A 321 -14.03 -21.21 -11.89
CA LEU A 321 -14.97 -20.14 -11.54
C LEU A 321 -14.75 -19.62 -10.12
N ALA A 322 -14.44 -20.51 -9.20
CA ALA A 322 -14.05 -20.11 -7.85
C ALA A 322 -12.70 -19.36 -7.87
N ALA A 323 -11.74 -19.80 -8.68
CA ALA A 323 -10.46 -19.12 -8.87
C ALA A 323 -10.63 -17.71 -9.46
N ALA A 324 -11.60 -17.49 -10.36
CA ALA A 324 -11.88 -16.16 -10.92
C ALA A 324 -12.27 -15.12 -9.87
N ARG A 325 -12.97 -15.53 -8.79
CA ARG A 325 -13.32 -14.65 -7.67
C ARG A 325 -12.06 -14.18 -6.93
N ASP A 326 -11.19 -15.12 -6.57
CA ASP A 326 -9.94 -14.82 -5.88
C ASP A 326 -9.04 -13.93 -6.73
N ILE A 327 -8.94 -14.19 -8.04
CA ILE A 327 -8.17 -13.38 -8.98
C ILE A 327 -8.71 -11.95 -8.99
N ARG A 328 -10.02 -11.77 -9.15
CA ARG A 328 -10.65 -10.44 -9.24
C ARG A 328 -10.46 -9.65 -7.95
N ASP A 329 -10.64 -10.29 -6.79
CA ASP A 329 -10.41 -9.64 -5.48
C ASP A 329 -8.93 -9.27 -5.31
N THR A 330 -8.00 -10.18 -5.57
CA THR A 330 -6.57 -9.94 -5.39
C THR A 330 -6.05 -8.86 -6.35
N PHE A 331 -6.35 -8.95 -7.65
CA PHE A 331 -5.91 -7.96 -8.62
C PHE A 331 -6.61 -6.61 -8.44
N GLY A 332 -7.88 -6.60 -8.03
CA GLY A 332 -8.61 -5.39 -7.66
C GLY A 332 -7.94 -4.66 -6.50
N ARG A 333 -7.47 -5.38 -5.47
CA ARG A 333 -6.70 -4.82 -4.33
C ARG A 333 -5.32 -4.30 -4.75
N MET A 334 -4.78 -4.80 -5.86
CA MET A 334 -3.59 -4.27 -6.51
C MET A 334 -3.89 -3.07 -7.43
N GLY A 335 -5.16 -2.67 -7.57
CA GLY A 335 -5.60 -1.55 -8.41
C GLY A 335 -5.73 -1.89 -9.90
N MET A 336 -5.91 -3.19 -10.24
CA MET A 336 -6.12 -3.66 -11.61
C MET A 336 -7.60 -3.94 -11.87
N ASN A 337 -8.10 -3.53 -13.02
CA ASN A 337 -9.41 -3.91 -13.52
C ASN A 337 -9.38 -5.27 -14.24
N ASP A 338 -10.54 -5.77 -14.66
CA ASP A 338 -10.65 -7.08 -15.32
C ASP A 338 -9.85 -7.17 -16.63
N GLU A 339 -9.79 -6.10 -17.42
CA GLU A 339 -9.02 -6.07 -18.67
C GLU A 339 -7.51 -6.12 -18.42
N GLU A 340 -7.02 -5.28 -17.49
CA GLU A 340 -5.63 -5.27 -17.04
C GLU A 340 -5.23 -6.62 -16.44
N THR A 341 -6.13 -7.24 -15.67
CA THR A 341 -5.93 -8.56 -15.05
C THR A 341 -5.75 -9.66 -16.10
N VAL A 342 -6.67 -9.75 -17.06
CA VAL A 342 -6.57 -10.73 -18.16
C VAL A 342 -5.32 -10.52 -18.99
N ALA A 343 -5.01 -9.26 -19.34
CA ALA A 343 -3.81 -8.92 -20.10
C ALA A 343 -2.54 -9.34 -19.37
N LEU A 344 -2.43 -9.02 -18.07
CA LEU A 344 -1.27 -9.34 -17.24
C LEU A 344 -1.05 -10.84 -17.08
N ILE A 345 -2.09 -11.62 -16.79
CA ILE A 345 -1.98 -13.07 -16.64
C ILE A 345 -1.55 -13.70 -17.96
N ALA A 346 -2.26 -13.42 -19.05
CA ALA A 346 -1.96 -14.02 -20.35
C ALA A 346 -0.59 -13.59 -20.91
N GLY A 347 -0.21 -12.33 -20.72
CA GLY A 347 1.09 -11.80 -21.15
C GLY A 347 2.24 -12.39 -20.35
N GLY A 348 2.08 -12.54 -19.05
CA GLY A 348 3.06 -13.21 -18.18
C GLY A 348 3.25 -14.68 -18.55
N HIS A 349 2.13 -15.39 -18.74
CA HIS A 349 2.14 -16.82 -19.01
C HIS A 349 2.42 -17.18 -20.48
N THR A 350 2.48 -16.20 -21.40
CA THR A 350 3.01 -16.48 -22.75
C THR A 350 4.51 -16.76 -22.74
N LEU A 351 5.22 -16.38 -21.65
CA LEU A 351 6.66 -16.46 -21.50
C LEU A 351 7.08 -17.34 -20.31
N GLY A 352 8.23 -18.01 -20.44
CA GLY A 352 8.80 -18.84 -19.37
C GLY A 352 8.09 -20.19 -19.20
N LYS A 353 8.35 -20.80 -18.05
CA LYS A 353 7.74 -22.05 -17.60
C LYS A 353 7.60 -22.09 -16.08
N ALA A 354 6.70 -22.93 -15.59
CA ALA A 354 6.65 -23.33 -14.19
C ALA A 354 7.63 -24.50 -13.92
N HIS A 355 8.11 -24.61 -12.67
CA HIS A 355 9.09 -25.62 -12.26
C HIS A 355 8.56 -26.46 -11.10
N GLY A 356 8.40 -27.72 -11.34
CA GLY A 356 7.91 -28.72 -10.40
C GLY A 356 8.49 -30.09 -10.67
N ALA A 357 9.82 -30.16 -10.86
CA ALA A 357 10.53 -31.40 -11.22
C ALA A 357 10.38 -32.51 -10.19
N ALA A 358 10.17 -32.16 -8.89
CA ALA A 358 9.94 -33.11 -7.81
C ALA A 358 9.27 -32.41 -6.62
N ASP A 359 8.90 -33.20 -5.60
CA ASP A 359 8.27 -32.74 -4.36
C ASP A 359 9.15 -31.73 -3.60
N PRO A 360 8.74 -30.45 -3.47
CA PRO A 360 9.51 -29.43 -2.78
C PRO A 360 9.71 -29.76 -1.29
N GLY A 361 8.73 -30.33 -0.62
CA GLY A 361 8.84 -30.70 0.79
C GLY A 361 9.94 -31.71 1.09
N LYS A 362 10.29 -32.53 0.09
CA LYS A 362 11.34 -33.53 0.20
C LYS A 362 12.72 -33.02 -0.19
N TYR A 363 12.81 -32.15 -1.19
CA TYR A 363 14.08 -31.84 -1.85
C TYR A 363 14.56 -30.39 -1.69
N VAL A 364 13.66 -29.45 -1.40
CA VAL A 364 14.01 -28.03 -1.29
C VAL A 364 14.39 -27.67 0.15
N GLY A 365 15.52 -27.00 0.30
CA GLY A 365 16.01 -26.48 1.58
C GLY A 365 15.32 -25.18 1.99
N ARG A 366 15.85 -24.55 3.04
CA ARG A 366 15.29 -23.33 3.61
C ARG A 366 15.35 -22.15 2.63
N GLU A 367 14.44 -21.22 2.86
CA GLU A 367 14.41 -19.91 2.25
C GLU A 367 15.66 -19.06 2.61
N PRO A 368 15.95 -17.94 1.90
CA PRO A 368 17.15 -17.13 2.15
C PRO A 368 17.32 -16.67 3.60
N ALA A 369 16.25 -16.20 4.26
CA ALA A 369 16.33 -15.74 5.65
C ALA A 369 16.60 -16.86 6.67
N GLY A 370 16.27 -18.10 6.32
CA GLY A 370 16.49 -19.29 7.14
C GLY A 370 17.69 -20.15 6.70
N ALA A 371 18.35 -19.81 5.61
CA ALA A 371 19.51 -20.52 5.09
C ALA A 371 20.77 -20.32 5.96
N GLY A 372 21.77 -21.18 5.79
CA GLY A 372 23.03 -21.09 6.51
C GLY A 372 23.86 -19.86 6.09
N ILE A 373 24.70 -19.38 6.98
CA ILE A 373 25.56 -18.21 6.72
C ILE A 373 26.48 -18.45 5.51
N GLU A 374 26.87 -19.68 5.26
CA GLU A 374 27.69 -20.11 4.13
C GLU A 374 26.98 -19.99 2.79
N ASP A 375 25.63 -19.89 2.80
CA ASP A 375 24.81 -19.75 1.61
C ASP A 375 24.74 -18.31 1.10
N GLN A 376 25.18 -17.34 1.89
CA GLN A 376 25.38 -15.95 1.48
C GLN A 376 24.12 -15.34 0.83
N ASP A 377 22.95 -15.43 1.54
CA ASP A 377 21.64 -14.98 1.10
C ASP A 377 21.05 -15.75 -0.12
N LEU A 378 21.57 -16.95 -0.41
CA LEU A 378 20.96 -17.87 -1.36
C LEU A 378 20.21 -18.97 -0.61
N GLY A 379 18.88 -19.03 -0.83
CA GLY A 379 18.01 -20.03 -0.22
C GLY A 379 17.61 -21.14 -1.19
N TRP A 380 16.64 -21.95 -0.75
CA TRP A 380 15.97 -22.99 -1.52
C TRP A 380 16.94 -23.96 -2.23
N LYS A 381 18.04 -24.35 -1.55
CA LYS A 381 18.92 -25.38 -2.06
C LYS A 381 18.13 -26.62 -2.43
N ASN A 382 18.20 -26.99 -3.69
CA ASN A 382 17.52 -28.14 -4.23
C ASN A 382 18.47 -29.32 -4.31
N ARG A 383 18.06 -30.48 -3.73
CA ARG A 383 18.81 -31.74 -3.69
C ARG A 383 18.31 -32.77 -4.70
N PHE A 384 17.34 -32.41 -5.52
CA PHE A 384 16.82 -33.26 -6.58
C PHE A 384 17.73 -33.16 -7.81
N GLY A 385 18.22 -34.28 -8.33
CA GLY A 385 19.08 -34.31 -9.50
C GLY A 385 20.29 -33.37 -9.37
N LYS A 386 20.41 -32.42 -10.31
CA LYS A 386 21.46 -31.39 -10.31
C LYS A 386 21.10 -30.17 -9.47
N GLY A 387 19.86 -30.07 -9.01
CA GLY A 387 19.37 -28.95 -8.22
C GLY A 387 18.98 -27.69 -9.02
N ASN A 388 19.24 -27.68 -10.32
CA ASN A 388 18.97 -26.59 -11.25
C ASN A 388 18.62 -27.10 -12.65
N ALA A 389 18.50 -26.25 -13.64
CA ALA A 389 18.10 -26.58 -15.01
C ALA A 389 16.76 -27.37 -15.03
N GLY A 390 16.71 -28.52 -15.70
CA GLY A 390 15.56 -29.41 -15.75
C GLY A 390 15.11 -29.98 -14.42
N ASP A 391 15.95 -29.92 -13.40
CA ASP A 391 15.67 -30.38 -12.03
C ASP A 391 15.17 -29.25 -11.11
N THR A 392 14.93 -28.04 -11.62
CA THR A 392 14.50 -26.89 -10.84
C THR A 392 13.12 -27.12 -10.20
N ILE A 393 12.96 -26.67 -8.95
CA ILE A 393 11.69 -26.69 -8.21
C ILE A 393 11.39 -25.28 -7.72
N THR A 394 10.18 -24.78 -8.02
CA THR A 394 9.65 -23.50 -7.50
C THR A 394 8.22 -23.68 -6.98
N SER A 395 7.22 -23.52 -7.82
CA SER A 395 5.79 -23.61 -7.46
C SER A 395 5.26 -25.03 -7.30
N GLY A 396 5.97 -26.03 -7.78
CA GLY A 396 5.48 -27.39 -7.84
C GLY A 396 4.65 -27.73 -9.09
N LEU A 397 4.16 -26.74 -9.85
CA LEU A 397 3.60 -26.95 -11.18
C LEU A 397 4.71 -27.07 -12.20
N GLU A 398 4.50 -27.78 -13.31
CA GLU A 398 5.56 -28.07 -14.28
C GLU A 398 5.08 -27.86 -15.72
N GLY A 399 5.87 -27.16 -16.53
CA GLY A 399 5.67 -26.99 -17.97
C GLY A 399 5.49 -25.54 -18.42
N ALA A 400 5.26 -25.36 -19.71
CA ALA A 400 5.01 -24.06 -20.33
C ALA A 400 3.68 -24.02 -21.06
N TRP A 401 3.16 -22.81 -21.28
CA TRP A 401 1.85 -22.57 -21.88
C TRP A 401 1.89 -22.50 -23.41
N THR A 402 3.05 -22.16 -23.95
CA THR A 402 3.23 -21.87 -25.40
C THR A 402 4.37 -22.66 -26.00
N SER A 403 4.41 -22.79 -27.32
CA SER A 403 5.52 -23.46 -28.05
C SER A 403 6.76 -22.57 -28.22
N THR A 404 6.69 -21.30 -27.84
CA THR A 404 7.78 -20.31 -27.90
C THR A 404 7.98 -19.57 -26.58
N PRO A 405 8.37 -20.27 -25.48
CA PRO A 405 8.34 -19.72 -24.13
C PRO A 405 9.33 -18.57 -23.88
N ASN A 406 10.28 -18.30 -24.78
CA ASN A 406 11.20 -17.16 -24.71
C ASN A 406 10.94 -16.08 -25.76
N LYS A 407 9.78 -16.15 -26.48
CA LYS A 407 9.37 -15.16 -27.48
C LYS A 407 7.93 -14.74 -27.23
N TRP A 408 7.68 -13.45 -27.28
CA TRP A 408 6.32 -12.92 -27.24
C TRP A 408 5.45 -13.50 -28.36
N SER A 409 4.26 -13.94 -28.00
CA SER A 409 3.30 -14.51 -28.94
C SER A 409 1.88 -14.43 -28.38
N HIS A 410 0.87 -14.68 -29.21
CA HIS A 410 -0.54 -14.73 -28.84
C HIS A 410 -1.01 -16.16 -28.53
N MET A 411 -0.06 -17.13 -28.54
CA MET A 411 -0.35 -18.56 -28.40
C MET A 411 -1.00 -18.94 -27.06
N PHE A 412 -0.87 -18.12 -26.02
CA PHE A 412 -1.57 -18.39 -24.78
C PHE A 412 -3.08 -18.48 -25.01
N PHE A 413 -3.68 -17.46 -25.65
CA PHE A 413 -5.12 -17.47 -25.94
C PHE A 413 -5.48 -18.50 -27.01
N GLU A 414 -4.63 -18.70 -28.02
CA GLU A 414 -4.83 -19.74 -29.04
C GLU A 414 -4.93 -21.11 -28.37
N ASN A 415 -4.01 -21.47 -27.48
CA ASN A 415 -4.00 -22.73 -26.76
C ASN A 415 -5.18 -22.83 -25.75
N LEU A 416 -5.48 -21.74 -25.03
CA LEU A 416 -6.55 -21.68 -24.06
C LEU A 416 -7.90 -22.10 -24.69
N PHE A 417 -8.19 -21.64 -25.91
CA PHE A 417 -9.46 -21.89 -26.60
C PHE A 417 -9.42 -23.05 -27.60
N ARG A 418 -8.24 -23.43 -28.09
CA ARG A 418 -8.07 -24.51 -29.08
C ARG A 418 -8.26 -25.88 -28.48
N TYR A 419 -7.74 -26.11 -27.26
CA TYR A 419 -7.76 -27.42 -26.63
C TYR A 419 -8.93 -27.58 -25.67
N GLU A 420 -9.45 -28.80 -25.56
CA GLU A 420 -10.19 -29.24 -24.38
C GLU A 420 -9.18 -29.68 -23.32
N TRP A 421 -9.42 -29.31 -22.08
CA TRP A 421 -8.48 -29.47 -20.98
C TRP A 421 -8.93 -30.57 -20.03
N GLU A 422 -8.01 -31.43 -19.61
CA GLU A 422 -8.22 -32.43 -18.58
C GLU A 422 -7.24 -32.26 -17.42
N LEU A 423 -7.72 -32.56 -16.21
CA LEU A 423 -6.92 -32.44 -15.00
C LEU A 423 -5.79 -33.47 -14.98
N THR A 424 -4.62 -33.07 -14.58
CA THR A 424 -3.42 -33.91 -14.40
C THR A 424 -2.62 -33.47 -13.20
N LYS A 425 -1.53 -34.14 -12.91
CA LYS A 425 -0.58 -33.76 -11.87
C LYS A 425 0.81 -33.56 -12.46
N SER A 426 1.53 -32.57 -11.90
CA SER A 426 2.96 -32.37 -12.16
C SER A 426 3.80 -33.50 -11.53
N PRO A 427 5.09 -33.63 -11.85
CA PRO A 427 6.00 -34.53 -11.15
C PRO A 427 6.10 -34.27 -9.63
N ALA A 428 5.89 -33.01 -9.21
CA ALA A 428 5.82 -32.64 -7.79
C ALA A 428 4.49 -33.00 -7.12
N GLY A 429 3.48 -33.45 -7.88
CA GLY A 429 2.16 -33.84 -7.38
C GLY A 429 1.11 -32.71 -7.40
N ALA A 430 1.48 -31.48 -7.81
CA ALA A 430 0.54 -30.36 -7.91
C ALA A 430 -0.44 -30.54 -9.08
N GLN A 431 -1.67 -30.07 -8.90
CA GLN A 431 -2.74 -30.18 -9.90
C GLN A 431 -2.58 -29.11 -10.98
N GLN A 432 -2.61 -29.53 -12.22
CA GLN A 432 -2.57 -28.69 -13.42
C GLN A 432 -3.37 -29.31 -14.54
N TRP A 433 -3.53 -28.62 -15.66
CA TRP A 433 -4.35 -29.04 -16.77
C TRP A 433 -3.49 -29.27 -18.01
N LYS A 434 -3.74 -30.34 -18.74
CA LYS A 434 -3.16 -30.66 -20.04
C LYS A 434 -4.24 -30.79 -21.11
N PRO A 435 -3.90 -30.68 -22.41
CA PRO A 435 -4.83 -30.99 -23.50
C PRO A 435 -5.37 -32.44 -23.38
N LYS A 436 -6.67 -32.58 -23.58
CA LYS A 436 -7.35 -33.87 -23.46
C LYS A 436 -6.83 -34.89 -24.49
N GLY A 437 -6.50 -36.08 -24.03
CA GLY A 437 -5.92 -37.13 -24.84
C GLY A 437 -4.49 -36.74 -25.29
N GLU A 438 -4.14 -37.11 -26.53
CA GLU A 438 -2.80 -36.83 -27.12
C GLU A 438 -2.78 -35.50 -27.92
N THR A 439 -3.83 -34.67 -27.86
CA THR A 439 -3.85 -33.39 -28.55
C THR A 439 -2.80 -32.46 -27.95
N GLY A 440 -1.99 -31.79 -28.81
CA GLY A 440 -0.90 -30.91 -28.37
C GLY A 440 0.37 -31.64 -27.90
N ALA A 441 0.42 -32.96 -27.97
CA ALA A 441 1.65 -33.72 -27.67
C ALA A 441 2.81 -33.23 -28.54
N GLY A 442 3.99 -33.01 -27.93
CA GLY A 442 5.17 -32.55 -28.64
C GLY A 442 5.11 -31.07 -29.13
N ALA A 443 4.13 -30.27 -28.74
CA ALA A 443 4.02 -28.87 -29.19
C ALA A 443 5.09 -27.96 -28.55
N VAL A 444 5.42 -28.19 -27.29
CA VAL A 444 6.33 -27.34 -26.47
C VAL A 444 7.73 -27.98 -26.40
N PRO A 445 8.80 -27.25 -26.70
CA PRO A 445 10.16 -27.76 -26.53
C PRO A 445 10.48 -27.95 -25.02
N ASP A 446 11.40 -28.89 -24.72
CA ASP A 446 11.99 -28.93 -23.38
C ASP A 446 12.95 -27.74 -23.16
N ALA A 447 13.04 -27.27 -21.92
CA ALA A 447 13.85 -26.09 -21.63
C ALA A 447 15.37 -26.34 -21.71
N HIS A 448 15.81 -27.58 -21.49
CA HIS A 448 17.23 -27.94 -21.35
C HIS A 448 17.64 -29.13 -22.20
N ASP A 449 16.71 -29.87 -22.77
CA ASP A 449 16.98 -31.04 -23.62
C ASP A 449 16.32 -30.89 -25.01
N PRO A 450 17.08 -30.56 -26.06
CA PRO A 450 16.49 -30.29 -27.37
C PRO A 450 15.84 -31.52 -28.04
N THR A 451 16.08 -32.70 -27.48
CA THR A 451 15.51 -33.98 -27.99
C THR A 451 14.12 -34.25 -27.43
N LYS A 452 13.73 -33.55 -26.36
CA LYS A 452 12.44 -33.74 -25.67
C LYS A 452 11.45 -32.64 -26.03
N ARG A 453 10.20 -33.02 -26.03
CA ARG A 453 9.08 -32.10 -26.22
C ARG A 453 7.90 -32.50 -25.34
N HIS A 454 7.10 -31.54 -25.00
CA HIS A 454 5.95 -31.68 -24.08
C HIS A 454 4.65 -31.14 -24.68
N ALA A 455 3.53 -31.45 -24.07
CA ALA A 455 2.28 -30.76 -24.33
C ALA A 455 2.27 -29.38 -23.60
N PRO A 456 1.52 -28.38 -24.07
CA PRO A 456 1.27 -27.17 -23.28
C PRO A 456 0.47 -27.52 -22.04
N MET A 457 0.55 -26.65 -21.03
CA MET A 457 -0.24 -26.82 -19.80
C MET A 457 -0.99 -25.54 -19.45
N MET A 458 -1.99 -25.64 -18.59
CA MET A 458 -2.69 -24.52 -17.96
C MET A 458 -2.82 -24.75 -16.48
N PHE A 459 -2.87 -23.65 -15.72
CA PHE A 459 -3.27 -23.64 -14.32
C PHE A 459 -4.81 -23.59 -14.21
N THR A 460 -5.35 -23.91 -13.05
CA THR A 460 -6.78 -23.67 -12.78
C THR A 460 -7.12 -22.18 -12.91
N THR A 461 -6.20 -21.31 -12.51
CA THR A 461 -6.31 -19.86 -12.64
C THR A 461 -6.26 -19.37 -14.09
N ASP A 462 -5.56 -20.07 -15.00
CA ASP A 462 -5.60 -19.76 -16.43
C ASP A 462 -6.97 -20.10 -17.04
N LEU A 463 -7.52 -21.24 -16.65
CA LEU A 463 -8.85 -21.63 -17.13
C LEU A 463 -9.95 -20.70 -16.63
N ALA A 464 -9.74 -19.95 -15.55
CA ALA A 464 -10.64 -18.87 -15.14
C ALA A 464 -10.85 -17.84 -16.27
N LEU A 465 -9.82 -17.57 -17.08
CA LEU A 465 -9.90 -16.63 -18.22
C LEU A 465 -10.78 -17.17 -19.37
N ARG A 466 -11.06 -18.48 -19.40
CA ARG A 466 -11.95 -19.11 -20.37
C ARG A 466 -13.38 -19.25 -19.83
N PHE A 467 -13.54 -19.51 -18.53
CA PHE A 467 -14.82 -19.94 -17.96
C PHE A 467 -15.57 -18.83 -17.20
N ASP A 468 -14.90 -17.81 -16.65
CA ASP A 468 -15.59 -16.65 -16.08
C ASP A 468 -16.18 -15.80 -17.23
N PRO A 469 -17.49 -15.48 -17.20
CA PRO A 469 -18.14 -14.81 -18.34
C PRO A 469 -17.56 -13.43 -18.69
N VAL A 470 -17.01 -12.71 -17.72
CA VAL A 470 -16.38 -11.38 -17.96
C VAL A 470 -15.00 -11.58 -18.54
N TYR A 471 -14.19 -12.44 -17.96
CA TYR A 471 -12.84 -12.74 -18.44
C TYR A 471 -12.87 -13.41 -19.82
N GLU A 472 -13.81 -14.34 -20.06
CA GLU A 472 -13.96 -14.98 -21.37
C GLU A 472 -14.18 -13.96 -22.49
N LYS A 473 -15.08 -12.99 -22.26
CA LYS A 473 -15.35 -11.93 -23.23
C LYS A 473 -14.09 -11.12 -23.58
N ILE A 474 -13.28 -10.78 -22.58
CA ILE A 474 -12.02 -10.07 -22.77
C ILE A 474 -11.01 -10.95 -23.49
N SER A 475 -10.85 -12.20 -23.04
CA SER A 475 -9.91 -13.18 -23.61
C SER A 475 -10.21 -13.48 -25.07
N ARG A 476 -11.49 -13.62 -25.46
CA ARG A 476 -11.89 -13.80 -26.86
C ARG A 476 -11.64 -12.56 -27.70
N ARG A 477 -11.82 -11.35 -27.15
CA ARG A 477 -11.45 -10.11 -27.82
C ARG A 477 -9.95 -10.10 -28.12
N PHE A 478 -9.11 -10.42 -27.15
CA PHE A 478 -7.65 -10.48 -27.31
C PHE A 478 -7.19 -11.58 -28.27
N LEU A 479 -7.87 -12.73 -28.28
CA LEU A 479 -7.64 -13.78 -29.29
C LEU A 479 -7.92 -13.29 -30.71
N ASN A 480 -9.00 -12.53 -30.90
CA ASN A 480 -9.44 -12.06 -32.22
C ASN A 480 -8.73 -10.76 -32.65
N ASP A 481 -8.20 -9.98 -31.71
CA ASP A 481 -7.44 -8.75 -31.95
C ASP A 481 -6.11 -8.77 -31.15
N PRO A 482 -5.08 -9.40 -31.69
CA PRO A 482 -3.76 -9.46 -31.05
C PRO A 482 -3.15 -8.09 -30.74
N LYS A 483 -3.46 -7.05 -31.52
CA LYS A 483 -2.95 -5.69 -31.26
C LYS A 483 -3.58 -5.08 -30.02
N ALA A 484 -4.87 -5.31 -29.80
CA ALA A 484 -5.54 -4.89 -28.57
C ALA A 484 -4.93 -5.57 -27.34
N PHE A 485 -4.53 -6.85 -27.45
CA PHE A 485 -3.82 -7.54 -26.40
C PHE A 485 -2.44 -6.94 -26.13
N ASP A 486 -1.64 -6.71 -27.18
CA ASP A 486 -0.31 -6.10 -27.05
C ASP A 486 -0.39 -4.73 -26.36
N GLU A 487 -1.35 -3.88 -26.75
CA GLU A 487 -1.56 -2.56 -26.14
C GLU A 487 -2.02 -2.66 -24.69
N ALA A 488 -3.00 -3.53 -24.40
CA ALA A 488 -3.51 -3.73 -23.04
C ALA A 488 -2.41 -4.23 -22.11
N PHE A 489 -1.61 -5.22 -22.54
CA PHE A 489 -0.50 -5.72 -21.73
C PHE A 489 0.59 -4.66 -21.53
N ALA A 490 0.97 -3.90 -22.56
CA ALA A 490 1.98 -2.86 -22.44
C ALA A 490 1.59 -1.80 -21.41
N ARG A 491 0.33 -1.35 -21.42
CA ARG A 491 -0.22 -0.38 -20.47
C ARG A 491 -0.37 -0.95 -19.06
N ALA A 492 -0.88 -2.17 -18.94
CA ALA A 492 -1.05 -2.85 -17.66
C ALA A 492 0.29 -3.15 -16.99
N TRP A 493 1.30 -3.60 -17.75
CA TRP A 493 2.66 -3.79 -17.26
C TRP A 493 3.30 -2.48 -16.78
N PHE A 494 3.12 -1.41 -17.54
CA PHE A 494 3.61 -0.09 -17.12
C PHE A 494 2.92 0.39 -15.85
N LYS A 495 1.60 0.24 -15.75
CA LYS A 495 0.85 0.56 -14.52
C LYS A 495 1.33 -0.30 -13.34
N LEU A 496 1.44 -1.62 -13.52
CA LEU A 496 1.92 -2.55 -12.49
C LEU A 496 3.25 -2.08 -11.89
N THR A 497 4.18 -1.67 -12.74
CA THR A 497 5.57 -1.39 -12.34
C THR A 497 5.83 0.08 -11.97
N HIS A 498 4.88 1.01 -12.18
CA HIS A 498 5.11 2.46 -11.97
C HIS A 498 4.07 3.17 -11.09
N ARG A 499 2.94 2.50 -10.74
CA ARG A 499 1.83 3.15 -10.00
C ARG A 499 2.20 3.63 -8.60
N ASP A 500 3.29 3.13 -8.01
CA ASP A 500 3.83 3.48 -6.70
C ASP A 500 4.91 4.57 -6.72
N MET A 501 5.14 5.17 -7.90
CA MET A 501 6.15 6.21 -8.08
C MET A 501 5.64 7.65 -7.90
N GLY A 502 4.33 7.83 -7.78
CA GLY A 502 3.69 9.14 -7.74
C GLY A 502 3.52 9.78 -9.13
N PRO A 503 3.41 11.12 -9.20
CA PRO A 503 3.15 11.81 -10.44
C PRO A 503 4.34 11.75 -11.41
N ARG A 504 4.03 11.94 -12.70
CA ARG A 504 5.02 11.88 -13.79
C ARG A 504 6.23 12.82 -13.60
N SER A 505 6.08 13.91 -12.84
CA SER A 505 7.19 14.83 -12.52
C SER A 505 8.36 14.16 -11.78
N ARG A 506 8.13 13.01 -11.16
CA ARG A 506 9.15 12.18 -10.48
C ARG A 506 9.85 11.18 -11.41
N TYR A 507 9.36 11.01 -12.64
CA TYR A 507 9.86 10.01 -13.57
C TYR A 507 11.12 10.49 -14.26
N LEU A 508 12.15 9.65 -14.31
CA LEU A 508 13.48 9.98 -14.83
C LEU A 508 13.83 9.09 -16.04
N GLY A 509 14.55 9.66 -16.96
CA GLY A 509 15.16 8.96 -18.10
C GLY A 509 14.47 9.22 -19.43
N PRO A 510 15.11 8.76 -20.52
CA PRO A 510 14.68 9.08 -21.90
C PRO A 510 13.49 8.24 -22.40
N GLU A 511 13.15 7.15 -21.71
CA GLU A 511 12.07 6.23 -22.10
C GLU A 511 10.75 6.50 -21.34
N VAL A 512 10.68 7.62 -20.60
CA VAL A 512 9.44 8.05 -19.94
C VAL A 512 8.36 8.31 -21.00
N PRO A 513 7.18 7.66 -20.92
CA PRO A 513 6.10 7.90 -21.86
C PRO A 513 5.67 9.37 -21.88
N LYS A 514 5.34 9.88 -23.08
CA LYS A 514 4.82 11.25 -23.23
C LYS A 514 3.39 11.38 -22.76
N GLU A 515 2.61 10.32 -22.90
CA GLU A 515 1.23 10.23 -22.43
C GLU A 515 1.17 10.26 -20.90
N GLU A 516 0.30 11.09 -20.36
CA GLU A 516 -0.05 11.09 -18.93
C GLU A 516 -1.30 10.24 -18.71
N LEU A 517 -1.21 9.31 -17.77
CA LEU A 517 -2.28 8.39 -17.45
C LEU A 517 -3.02 8.87 -16.20
N VAL A 518 -4.34 8.71 -16.16
CA VAL A 518 -5.19 9.28 -15.09
C VAL A 518 -4.78 8.81 -13.69
N TRP A 519 -4.29 7.57 -13.56
CA TRP A 519 -3.81 7.00 -12.29
C TRP A 519 -2.46 7.60 -11.81
N GLN A 520 -1.79 8.42 -12.63
CA GLN A 520 -0.57 9.17 -12.25
C GLN A 520 -0.91 10.51 -11.59
N ASP A 521 -2.19 10.79 -11.35
CA ASP A 521 -2.68 12.04 -10.78
C ASP A 521 -2.18 13.29 -11.53
N PRO A 522 -2.40 13.36 -12.86
CA PRO A 522 -1.82 14.38 -13.71
C PRO A 522 -2.22 15.79 -13.24
N LEU A 523 -1.31 16.73 -13.43
CA LEU A 523 -1.47 18.13 -13.11
C LEU A 523 -1.31 18.99 -14.37
N PRO A 524 -2.04 20.10 -14.50
CA PRO A 524 -1.81 21.01 -15.62
C PRO A 524 -0.43 21.66 -15.53
N ALA A 525 0.15 21.97 -16.68
CA ALA A 525 1.43 22.69 -16.72
C ALA A 525 1.26 24.11 -16.12
N VAL A 526 2.28 24.58 -15.40
CA VAL A 526 2.33 25.98 -14.93
C VAL A 526 2.55 26.89 -16.14
N THR A 527 1.57 27.73 -16.44
CA THR A 527 1.59 28.66 -17.59
C THR A 527 1.75 30.14 -17.19
N HIS A 528 1.83 30.42 -15.90
CA HIS A 528 1.89 31.76 -15.34
C HIS A 528 3.13 31.97 -14.46
N LYS A 529 3.46 33.23 -14.19
CA LYS A 529 4.51 33.54 -13.22
C LYS A 529 3.98 33.35 -11.80
N PRO A 530 4.81 32.82 -10.88
CA PRO A 530 4.44 32.71 -9.47
C PRO A 530 4.26 34.08 -8.83
N ILE A 531 3.50 34.12 -7.76
CA ILE A 531 3.34 35.30 -6.89
C ILE A 531 4.62 35.55 -6.09
N ASP A 532 4.90 36.81 -5.80
CA ASP A 532 6.08 37.20 -5.01
C ASP A 532 5.75 37.46 -3.52
N ARG A 533 6.77 37.83 -2.73
CA ARG A 533 6.62 38.09 -1.28
C ARG A 533 5.58 39.18 -0.95
N ARG A 534 5.41 40.20 -1.81
CA ARG A 534 4.44 41.29 -1.61
C ARG A 534 3.03 40.77 -1.87
N ASP A 535 2.85 39.98 -2.92
CA ASP A 535 1.60 39.34 -3.26
C ASP A 535 1.16 38.38 -2.14
N ILE A 536 2.09 37.55 -1.63
CA ILE A 536 1.87 36.63 -0.51
C ILE A 536 1.39 37.39 0.73
N ALA A 537 2.07 38.49 1.13
CA ALA A 537 1.64 39.29 2.28
C ALA A 537 0.25 39.91 2.10
N ALA A 538 -0.03 40.43 0.90
CA ALA A 538 -1.33 41.01 0.59
C ALA A 538 -2.44 39.97 0.60
N LEU A 539 -2.20 38.77 0.04
CA LEU A 539 -3.15 37.67 0.04
C LEU A 539 -3.41 37.13 1.45
N LYS A 540 -2.37 36.95 2.29
CA LYS A 540 -2.53 36.57 3.70
C LYS A 540 -3.42 37.57 4.45
N SER A 541 -3.17 38.90 4.28
CA SER A 541 -3.98 39.95 4.90
C SER A 541 -5.44 39.89 4.44
N ARG A 542 -5.65 39.65 3.14
CA ARG A 542 -6.99 39.55 2.58
C ARG A 542 -7.75 38.33 3.04
N ILE A 543 -7.11 37.17 3.11
CA ILE A 543 -7.69 35.92 3.61
C ILE A 543 -8.11 36.10 5.08
N LEU A 544 -7.24 36.66 5.92
CA LEU A 544 -7.56 36.91 7.32
C LEU A 544 -8.66 37.98 7.51
N GLY A 545 -8.80 38.91 6.56
CA GLY A 545 -9.86 39.93 6.55
C GLY A 545 -11.18 39.47 5.94
N SER A 546 -11.29 38.24 5.42
CA SER A 546 -12.47 37.71 4.72
C SER A 546 -13.59 37.25 5.64
N GLY A 547 -13.37 37.20 6.96
CA GLY A 547 -14.31 36.66 7.94
C GLY A 547 -14.15 35.16 8.19
N LEU A 548 -13.25 34.46 7.47
CA LEU A 548 -12.92 33.07 7.76
C LEU A 548 -12.13 32.96 9.08
N THR A 549 -12.50 31.96 9.88
CA THR A 549 -11.88 31.73 11.20
C THR A 549 -10.61 30.87 11.10
N VAL A 550 -9.75 30.92 12.13
CA VAL A 550 -8.55 30.07 12.25
C VAL A 550 -8.90 28.59 12.08
N PRO A 551 -9.89 28.02 12.82
CA PRO A 551 -10.24 26.61 12.64
C PRO A 551 -10.64 26.27 11.19
N GLN A 552 -11.42 27.12 10.51
CA GLN A 552 -11.86 26.87 9.13
C GLN A 552 -10.70 26.83 8.15
N LEU A 553 -9.76 27.78 8.24
CA LEU A 553 -8.60 27.86 7.36
C LEU A 553 -7.63 26.68 7.60
N VAL A 554 -7.37 26.37 8.88
CA VAL A 554 -6.50 25.28 9.27
C VAL A 554 -7.08 23.93 8.83
N SER A 555 -8.36 23.66 9.12
CA SER A 555 -9.01 22.40 8.73
C SER A 555 -9.07 22.23 7.21
N THR A 556 -9.30 23.31 6.44
CA THR A 556 -9.33 23.23 4.97
C THR A 556 -7.94 22.94 4.39
N ALA A 557 -6.88 23.59 4.88
CA ALA A 557 -5.51 23.32 4.43
C ALA A 557 -5.06 21.89 4.80
N TRP A 558 -5.39 21.44 6.02
CA TRP A 558 -5.12 20.08 6.46
C TRP A 558 -5.85 19.06 5.58
N ALA A 559 -7.15 19.23 5.35
CA ALA A 559 -7.96 18.36 4.51
C ALA A 559 -7.41 18.22 3.07
N ALA A 560 -6.81 19.28 2.53
CA ALA A 560 -6.14 19.21 1.24
C ALA A 560 -4.82 18.42 1.32
N ALA A 561 -3.93 18.78 2.25
CA ALA A 561 -2.57 18.26 2.31
C ALA A 561 -2.49 16.85 2.90
N ALA A 562 -3.29 16.53 3.93
CA ALA A 562 -3.21 15.28 4.66
C ALA A 562 -3.75 14.06 3.91
N THR A 563 -4.26 14.21 2.69
CA THR A 563 -4.55 13.09 1.79
C THR A 563 -3.29 12.45 1.20
N PHE A 564 -2.14 13.10 1.33
CA PHE A 564 -0.88 12.57 0.84
C PHE A 564 -0.51 11.23 1.48
N ARG A 565 0.03 10.32 0.67
CA ARG A 565 0.59 9.05 1.10
C ARG A 565 2.05 8.95 0.69
N GLY A 566 2.93 8.88 1.67
CA GLY A 566 4.37 8.72 1.45
C GLY A 566 4.75 7.38 0.82
N SER A 567 3.86 6.38 0.89
CA SER A 567 4.04 5.04 0.32
C SER A 567 4.06 5.05 -1.21
N ASP A 568 3.08 5.68 -1.85
CA ASP A 568 2.95 5.75 -3.33
C ASP A 568 2.95 7.17 -3.90
N LYS A 569 3.16 8.18 -3.06
CA LYS A 569 3.28 9.60 -3.46
C LYS A 569 1.99 10.19 -4.06
N ARG A 570 0.83 9.64 -3.72
CA ARG A 570 -0.48 10.11 -4.15
C ARG A 570 -1.11 11.05 -3.13
N GLY A 571 -2.08 11.84 -3.58
CA GLY A 571 -2.75 12.82 -2.74
C GLY A 571 -1.94 14.11 -2.57
N GLY A 572 -2.28 14.89 -1.52
CA GLY A 572 -1.65 16.17 -1.23
C GLY A 572 -2.46 17.39 -1.68
N ALA A 573 -1.93 18.57 -1.38
CA ALA A 573 -2.62 19.84 -1.64
C ALA A 573 -2.59 20.28 -3.11
N ASN A 574 -1.59 19.82 -3.88
CA ASN A 574 -1.43 20.21 -5.27
C ASN A 574 -2.57 19.66 -6.13
N GLY A 575 -3.08 20.46 -7.04
CA GLY A 575 -4.27 20.15 -7.82
C GLY A 575 -5.58 20.66 -7.21
N ALA A 576 -5.59 21.12 -5.97
CA ALA A 576 -6.81 21.54 -5.25
C ALA A 576 -7.96 20.52 -5.40
N ARG A 577 -7.64 19.21 -5.39
CA ARG A 577 -8.65 18.16 -5.61
C ARG A 577 -9.70 18.09 -4.51
N LEU A 578 -9.44 18.77 -3.37
CA LEU A 578 -10.42 18.98 -2.31
C LEU A 578 -11.76 19.58 -2.81
N ARG A 579 -11.75 20.39 -3.89
CA ARG A 579 -12.95 20.95 -4.52
C ARG A 579 -13.66 20.01 -5.49
N LEU A 580 -13.04 18.87 -5.84
CA LEU A 580 -13.48 17.91 -6.85
C LEU A 580 -14.08 16.66 -6.20
N ALA A 581 -14.85 15.89 -6.99
CA ALA A 581 -15.23 14.55 -6.56
C ALA A 581 -13.98 13.62 -6.59
N PRO A 582 -13.86 12.70 -5.60
CA PRO A 582 -14.81 12.44 -4.51
C PRO A 582 -14.58 13.29 -3.25
N GLN A 583 -13.44 13.97 -3.09
CA GLN A 583 -13.00 14.63 -1.85
C GLN A 583 -13.97 15.67 -1.32
N ARG A 584 -14.60 16.45 -2.20
CA ARG A 584 -15.54 17.51 -1.80
C ARG A 584 -16.74 17.01 -1.00
N SER A 585 -17.07 15.73 -1.12
CA SER A 585 -18.24 15.11 -0.47
C SER A 585 -17.88 14.25 0.73
N TRP A 586 -16.59 14.09 1.05
CA TRP A 586 -16.19 13.32 2.22
C TRP A 586 -16.66 13.96 3.52
N ALA A 587 -17.23 13.16 4.42
CA ALA A 587 -17.75 13.66 5.69
C ALA A 587 -16.68 14.38 6.53
N VAL A 588 -15.45 13.86 6.53
CA VAL A 588 -14.29 14.46 7.23
C VAL A 588 -14.03 15.90 6.81
N ASN A 589 -14.34 16.26 5.57
CA ASN A 589 -14.13 17.59 4.99
C ASN A 589 -15.26 18.58 5.32
N GLN A 590 -16.31 18.13 5.98
CA GLN A 590 -17.47 18.98 6.34
C GLN A 590 -18.00 19.76 5.11
N PRO A 591 -18.67 19.12 4.16
CA PRO A 591 -18.95 19.67 2.81
C PRO A 591 -19.57 21.07 2.78
N GLU A 592 -20.46 21.41 3.71
CA GLU A 592 -21.09 22.74 3.78
C GLU A 592 -20.10 23.83 4.22
N GLN A 593 -19.26 23.53 5.21
CA GLN A 593 -18.19 24.44 5.65
C GLN A 593 -17.15 24.61 4.55
N LEU A 594 -16.73 23.48 3.95
CA LEU A 594 -15.77 23.46 2.85
C LEU A 594 -16.25 24.33 1.69
N ALA A 595 -17.50 24.19 1.26
CA ALA A 595 -18.07 25.00 0.16
C ALA A 595 -17.99 26.50 0.45
N ARG A 596 -18.27 26.93 1.70
CA ARG A 596 -18.14 28.34 2.10
C ARG A 596 -16.70 28.84 2.06
N VAL A 597 -15.76 28.05 2.56
CA VAL A 597 -14.34 28.41 2.56
C VAL A 597 -13.81 28.50 1.14
N LEU A 598 -14.08 27.48 0.32
CA LEU A 598 -13.64 27.46 -1.08
C LEU A 598 -14.23 28.61 -1.88
N GLY A 599 -15.54 28.89 -1.77
CA GLY A 599 -16.18 30.02 -2.47
C GLY A 599 -15.57 31.38 -2.10
N THR A 600 -15.16 31.56 -0.82
CA THR A 600 -14.44 32.77 -0.38
C THR A 600 -13.05 32.84 -1.01
N LEU A 601 -12.29 31.75 -1.01
CA LEU A 601 -10.94 31.70 -1.59
C LEU A 601 -10.96 31.85 -3.11
N GLU A 602 -11.93 31.25 -3.81
CA GLU A 602 -12.18 31.43 -5.26
C GLU A 602 -12.47 32.89 -5.62
N GLY A 603 -13.26 33.58 -4.79
CA GLY A 603 -13.50 35.01 -4.92
C GLY A 603 -12.21 35.83 -4.81
N ILE A 604 -11.35 35.50 -3.85
CA ILE A 604 -10.01 36.13 -3.66
C ILE A 604 -9.12 35.81 -4.86
N GLN A 605 -9.08 34.58 -5.32
CA GLN A 605 -8.33 34.14 -6.50
C GLN A 605 -8.73 34.95 -7.75
N ALA A 606 -10.01 34.98 -8.05
CA ALA A 606 -10.54 35.66 -9.24
C ALA A 606 -10.22 37.15 -9.23
N GLU A 607 -10.34 37.81 -8.06
CA GLU A 607 -10.03 39.24 -7.96
C GLU A 607 -8.52 39.49 -8.09
N PHE A 608 -7.68 38.69 -7.44
CA PHE A 608 -6.23 38.82 -7.55
C PHE A 608 -5.78 38.60 -8.99
N ASN A 609 -6.16 37.49 -9.62
CA ASN A 609 -5.74 37.12 -10.97
C ASN A 609 -6.21 38.13 -12.03
N ARG A 610 -7.37 38.77 -11.83
CA ARG A 610 -7.86 39.86 -12.70
C ARG A 610 -7.01 41.13 -12.60
N ARG A 611 -6.47 41.43 -11.39
CA ARG A 611 -5.72 42.67 -11.11
C ARG A 611 -4.21 42.52 -11.26
N ALA A 612 -3.71 41.31 -11.20
CA ALA A 612 -2.30 41.02 -11.23
C ALA A 612 -1.67 41.44 -12.57
N SER A 613 -0.49 42.06 -12.50
CA SER A 613 0.26 42.46 -13.67
C SER A 613 1.48 41.55 -13.91
N GLY A 614 2.02 41.62 -15.10
CA GLY A 614 3.26 40.88 -15.44
C GLY A 614 3.07 39.38 -15.64
N GLY A 615 1.84 38.89 -15.83
CA GLY A 615 1.52 37.49 -16.03
C GLY A 615 1.55 36.65 -14.75
N LYS A 616 1.47 37.28 -13.58
CA LYS A 616 1.33 36.59 -12.31
C LYS A 616 -0.07 36.04 -12.10
N GLN A 617 -0.18 34.84 -11.52
CA GLN A 617 -1.46 34.28 -11.06
C GLN A 617 -1.20 33.46 -9.79
N VAL A 618 -2.27 33.22 -9.04
CA VAL A 618 -2.30 32.32 -7.90
C VAL A 618 -3.34 31.23 -8.14
N SER A 619 -2.97 29.97 -7.87
CA SER A 619 -3.90 28.84 -7.89
C SER A 619 -4.76 28.78 -6.64
N LEU A 620 -5.89 28.09 -6.71
CA LEU A 620 -6.68 27.81 -5.52
C LEU A 620 -5.92 26.89 -4.55
N ALA A 621 -5.15 25.94 -5.08
CA ALA A 621 -4.28 25.07 -4.28
C ALA A 621 -3.30 25.88 -3.42
N ASP A 622 -2.65 26.88 -4.01
CA ASP A 622 -1.77 27.79 -3.27
C ASP A 622 -2.55 28.63 -2.24
N LEU A 623 -3.75 29.11 -2.56
CA LEU A 623 -4.56 29.91 -1.62
C LEU A 623 -5.05 29.08 -0.42
N ILE A 624 -5.40 27.80 -0.62
CA ILE A 624 -5.78 26.88 0.46
C ILE A 624 -4.62 26.75 1.46
N VAL A 625 -3.43 26.43 0.97
CA VAL A 625 -2.25 26.27 1.82
C VAL A 625 -1.87 27.60 2.46
N LEU A 626 -1.86 28.70 1.69
CA LEU A 626 -1.54 30.03 2.21
C LEU A 626 -2.53 30.49 3.29
N GLY A 627 -3.80 30.11 3.16
CA GLY A 627 -4.83 30.38 4.18
C GLY A 627 -4.52 29.68 5.50
N GLY A 628 -4.13 28.40 5.44
CA GLY A 628 -3.67 27.65 6.61
C GLY A 628 -2.43 28.29 7.25
N CYS A 629 -1.41 28.65 6.44
CA CYS A 629 -0.20 29.33 6.93
C CYS A 629 -0.53 30.67 7.62
N ALA A 630 -1.41 31.49 7.03
CA ALA A 630 -1.83 32.77 7.61
C ALA A 630 -2.60 32.58 8.93
N ALA A 631 -3.42 31.54 9.03
CA ALA A 631 -4.15 31.20 10.24
C ALA A 631 -3.22 30.75 11.38
N VAL A 632 -2.20 29.94 11.07
CA VAL A 632 -1.17 29.51 12.04
C VAL A 632 -0.36 30.73 12.53
N GLU A 633 0.06 31.62 11.64
CA GLU A 633 0.77 32.87 12.04
C GLU A 633 -0.09 33.74 12.95
N LYS A 634 -1.37 33.90 12.64
CA LYS A 634 -2.33 34.65 13.48
C LYS A 634 -2.47 33.98 14.86
N ALA A 635 -2.66 32.68 14.91
CA ALA A 635 -2.83 31.94 16.16
C ALA A 635 -1.57 31.97 17.03
N ALA A 636 -0.38 31.89 16.43
CA ALA A 636 0.89 32.06 17.13
C ALA A 636 1.03 33.47 17.71
N LYS A 637 0.64 34.52 16.96
CA LYS A 637 0.65 35.91 17.44
C LYS A 637 -0.31 36.09 18.61
N GLU A 638 -1.48 35.48 18.58
CA GLU A 638 -2.45 35.50 19.69
C GLU A 638 -1.92 34.77 20.94
N ALA A 639 -1.02 33.81 20.76
CA ALA A 639 -0.29 33.13 21.82
C ALA A 639 0.93 33.94 22.34
N GLY A 640 1.29 35.05 21.71
CA GLY A 640 2.41 35.90 22.08
C GLY A 640 3.71 35.61 21.31
N HIS A 641 3.65 34.79 20.24
CA HIS A 641 4.81 34.45 19.41
C HIS A 641 4.70 35.04 18.02
N THR A 642 5.81 35.60 17.50
CA THR A 642 5.90 36.09 16.12
C THR A 642 6.65 35.09 15.27
N VAL A 643 5.94 34.40 14.38
CA VAL A 643 6.51 33.40 13.47
C VAL A 643 6.13 33.72 12.03
N SER A 644 6.92 33.27 11.09
CA SER A 644 6.59 33.22 9.67
C SER A 644 6.53 31.78 9.24
N VAL A 645 5.37 31.33 8.79
CA VAL A 645 5.20 29.98 8.25
C VAL A 645 5.74 29.96 6.83
N PRO A 646 6.74 29.11 6.52
CA PRO A 646 7.26 28.98 5.17
C PRO A 646 6.16 28.63 4.17
N PHE A 647 6.19 29.29 3.01
CA PHE A 647 5.27 29.04 1.91
C PHE A 647 5.99 29.29 0.58
N THR A 648 5.94 28.28 -0.30
CA THR A 648 6.47 28.37 -1.66
C THR A 648 5.32 28.25 -2.65
N PRO A 649 5.04 29.29 -3.50
CA PRO A 649 4.01 29.23 -4.52
C PRO A 649 4.41 28.27 -5.65
N GLY A 650 3.42 27.84 -6.44
CA GLY A 650 3.66 27.00 -7.64
C GLY A 650 2.77 25.79 -7.76
N ARG A 651 1.85 25.59 -6.82
CA ARG A 651 0.78 24.58 -7.00
C ARG A 651 -0.17 25.02 -8.10
N VAL A 652 -0.83 24.04 -8.71
CA VAL A 652 -1.78 24.23 -9.81
C VAL A 652 -3.13 23.60 -9.45
N ASP A 653 -4.16 23.92 -10.24
CA ASP A 653 -5.53 23.42 -10.01
C ASP A 653 -5.86 22.36 -11.06
N ALA A 654 -5.99 21.09 -10.65
CA ALA A 654 -6.37 19.99 -11.52
C ALA A 654 -7.85 20.08 -11.94
N SER A 655 -8.21 19.44 -13.05
CA SER A 655 -9.60 19.26 -13.48
C SER A 655 -10.18 17.94 -12.95
N GLN A 656 -11.52 17.78 -13.11
CA GLN A 656 -12.17 16.51 -12.74
C GLN A 656 -11.70 15.35 -13.63
N GLU A 657 -11.43 15.61 -14.90
CA GLU A 657 -10.92 14.63 -15.87
C GLU A 657 -9.50 14.17 -15.54
N GLN A 658 -8.72 15.00 -14.84
CA GLN A 658 -7.39 14.70 -14.33
C GLN A 658 -7.42 13.98 -12.97
N THR A 659 -8.59 13.58 -12.49
CA THR A 659 -8.76 12.95 -11.17
C THR A 659 -9.35 11.55 -11.35
N ASP A 660 -8.58 10.53 -10.98
CA ASP A 660 -9.05 9.14 -10.91
C ASP A 660 -9.99 8.96 -9.71
N VAL A 661 -11.29 9.21 -9.94
CA VAL A 661 -12.31 9.23 -8.88
C VAL A 661 -12.35 7.93 -8.08
N GLN A 662 -12.19 6.78 -8.74
CA GLN A 662 -12.29 5.48 -8.07
C GLN A 662 -11.11 5.25 -7.11
N SER A 663 -9.89 5.49 -7.56
CA SER A 663 -8.72 5.32 -6.72
C SER A 663 -8.57 6.45 -5.69
N PHE A 664 -9.01 7.67 -5.98
CA PHE A 664 -9.07 8.76 -5.00
C PHE A 664 -10.05 8.50 -3.85
N ALA A 665 -11.14 7.76 -4.11
CA ALA A 665 -12.08 7.38 -3.05
C ALA A 665 -11.40 6.57 -1.91
N LEU A 666 -10.34 5.83 -2.23
CA LEU A 666 -9.56 5.06 -1.24
C LEU A 666 -8.66 5.93 -0.34
N LEU A 667 -8.49 7.21 -0.68
CA LEU A 667 -7.76 8.18 0.17
C LEU A 667 -8.63 8.74 1.30
N GLU A 668 -9.95 8.47 1.30
CA GLU A 668 -10.84 8.91 2.36
C GLU A 668 -10.46 8.22 3.68
N PRO A 669 -10.12 8.99 4.73
CA PRO A 669 -9.73 8.39 5.98
C PRO A 669 -10.93 7.73 6.70
N ALA A 670 -10.71 6.53 7.21
CA ALA A 670 -11.65 5.91 8.18
C ALA A 670 -11.66 6.66 9.51
N ALA A 671 -10.48 7.16 9.91
CA ALA A 671 -10.32 8.10 11.01
C ALA A 671 -9.16 9.06 10.72
N ASP A 672 -9.25 10.27 11.26
CA ASP A 672 -8.17 11.24 11.28
C ASP A 672 -7.99 11.78 12.71
N GLY A 673 -7.06 11.19 13.46
CA GLY A 673 -6.77 11.55 14.84
C GLY A 673 -6.27 12.98 15.00
N PHE A 674 -5.73 13.62 13.95
CA PHE A 674 -5.34 15.03 13.98
C PHE A 674 -6.56 15.96 14.09
N HIS A 675 -7.72 15.54 13.58
CA HIS A 675 -8.99 16.26 13.63
C HIS A 675 -10.00 15.69 14.65
N ASN A 676 -9.67 14.64 15.38
CA ASN A 676 -10.64 13.86 16.17
C ASN A 676 -11.84 13.37 15.34
N TYR A 677 -11.58 12.96 14.08
CA TYR A 677 -12.58 12.38 13.21
C TYR A 677 -12.49 10.85 13.22
N ALA A 678 -13.63 10.19 13.33
CA ALA A 678 -13.78 8.75 13.08
C ALA A 678 -15.14 8.49 12.41
N LYS A 679 -15.17 7.58 11.42
CA LYS A 679 -16.42 7.05 10.89
C LYS A 679 -17.03 6.12 11.95
N THR A 680 -18.31 6.28 12.23
CA THR A 680 -19.04 5.50 13.25
C THR A 680 -19.15 4.01 12.92
N GLU A 681 -19.00 3.64 11.67
CA GLU A 681 -19.14 2.26 11.19
C GLU A 681 -17.85 1.43 11.27
N PHE A 682 -16.71 2.06 11.51
CA PHE A 682 -15.42 1.41 11.65
C PHE A 682 -14.84 1.75 13.01
N ALA A 683 -14.70 0.77 13.88
CA ALA A 683 -13.97 0.88 15.13
C ALA A 683 -12.67 0.04 15.15
N PRO A 684 -11.69 0.24 14.24
CA PRO A 684 -10.33 0.01 14.62
C PRO A 684 -9.97 1.09 15.63
N VAL A 685 -9.17 0.74 16.61
CA VAL A 685 -8.74 1.62 17.68
C VAL A 685 -8.14 2.90 17.07
N ALA A 686 -8.77 4.05 17.35
CA ALA A 686 -8.49 5.32 16.63
C ALA A 686 -7.02 5.77 16.79
N GLU A 687 -6.37 5.45 17.90
CA GLU A 687 -4.94 5.75 18.13
C GLU A 687 -4.00 4.95 17.23
N HIS A 688 -4.36 3.73 16.81
CA HIS A 688 -3.57 2.98 15.81
C HIS A 688 -3.69 3.61 14.43
N LEU A 689 -4.89 4.10 14.06
CA LEU A 689 -5.10 4.82 12.81
C LEU A 689 -4.39 6.18 12.80
N LEU A 690 -4.22 6.84 13.95
CA LEU A 690 -3.38 8.04 14.05
C LEU A 690 -1.93 7.74 13.69
N VAL A 691 -1.36 6.66 14.24
CA VAL A 691 0.03 6.25 13.96
C VAL A 691 0.19 5.87 12.49
N ASP A 692 -0.75 5.11 11.94
CA ASP A 692 -0.78 4.74 10.52
C ASP A 692 -0.81 5.99 9.62
N ARG A 693 -1.68 6.96 9.94
CA ARG A 693 -1.76 8.22 9.21
C ARG A 693 -0.49 9.05 9.31
N ALA A 694 0.12 9.10 10.50
CA ALA A 694 1.39 9.80 10.71
C ALA A 694 2.52 9.19 9.86
N GLN A 695 2.57 7.85 9.75
CA GLN A 695 3.54 7.16 8.91
C GLN A 695 3.31 7.48 7.42
N LEU A 696 2.07 7.45 6.93
CA LEU A 696 1.75 7.82 5.55
C LEU A 696 2.11 9.29 5.23
N LEU A 697 2.08 10.18 6.22
CA LEU A 697 2.53 11.56 6.11
C LEU A 697 4.04 11.73 6.37
N ASN A 698 4.80 10.64 6.45
CA ASN A 698 6.24 10.64 6.75
C ASN A 698 6.59 11.38 8.07
N LEU A 699 5.69 11.41 9.05
CA LEU A 699 5.89 12.08 10.32
C LEU A 699 6.63 11.19 11.31
N THR A 700 7.52 11.79 12.08
CA THR A 700 8.10 11.19 13.28
C THR A 700 7.13 11.29 14.46
N ALA A 701 7.39 10.55 15.53
CA ALA A 701 6.55 10.62 16.74
C ALA A 701 6.52 12.05 17.37
N PRO A 702 7.62 12.81 17.45
CA PRO A 702 7.56 14.22 17.88
C PRO A 702 6.72 15.11 16.94
N GLU A 703 6.85 14.98 15.62
CA GLU A 703 6.04 15.74 14.66
C GLU A 703 4.55 15.40 14.74
N MET A 704 4.20 14.13 14.89
CA MET A 704 2.83 13.70 15.16
C MET A 704 2.29 14.32 16.45
N THR A 705 3.07 14.27 17.53
CA THR A 705 2.68 14.77 18.85
C THR A 705 2.42 16.29 18.82
N VAL A 706 3.34 17.04 18.24
CA VAL A 706 3.21 18.53 18.21
C VAL A 706 2.05 18.96 17.33
N LEU A 707 1.79 18.25 16.21
CA LEU A 707 0.65 18.53 15.34
C LEU A 707 -0.68 18.26 16.03
N VAL A 708 -0.85 17.12 16.72
CA VAL A 708 -2.08 16.82 17.44
C VAL A 708 -2.32 17.88 18.51
N GLY A 709 -1.34 18.18 19.36
CA GLY A 709 -1.50 19.19 20.40
C GLY A 709 -1.85 20.58 19.87
N GLY A 710 -1.20 21.00 18.76
CA GLY A 710 -1.50 22.26 18.09
C GLY A 710 -2.88 22.31 17.45
N MET A 711 -3.27 21.27 16.72
CA MET A 711 -4.60 21.18 16.11
C MET A 711 -5.73 21.27 17.16
N ARG A 712 -5.53 20.71 18.36
CA ARG A 712 -6.46 20.83 19.50
C ARG A 712 -6.57 22.27 19.96
N THR A 713 -5.45 22.94 20.22
CA THR A 713 -5.46 24.34 20.71
C THR A 713 -5.96 25.32 19.65
N LEU A 714 -5.75 25.02 18.36
CA LEU A 714 -6.33 25.77 17.23
C LEU A 714 -7.85 25.55 17.05
N ASN A 715 -8.46 24.66 17.86
CA ASN A 715 -9.87 24.27 17.74
C ASN A 715 -10.23 23.70 16.36
N ALA A 716 -9.29 22.98 15.74
CA ALA A 716 -9.43 22.44 14.40
C ALA A 716 -10.06 21.03 14.36
N ASN A 717 -10.70 20.60 15.44
CA ASN A 717 -11.43 19.34 15.52
C ASN A 717 -12.59 19.27 14.54
N PHE A 718 -12.93 18.08 14.10
CA PHE A 718 -14.13 17.82 13.30
C PHE A 718 -15.36 18.41 14.00
N GLN A 719 -16.15 19.21 13.27
CA GLN A 719 -17.30 19.94 13.80
C GLN A 719 -16.98 20.82 15.03
N GLN A 720 -15.73 21.18 15.22
CA GLN A 720 -15.26 21.95 16.41
C GLN A 720 -15.63 21.26 17.74
N ALA A 721 -15.64 19.93 17.76
CA ALA A 721 -15.90 19.15 18.96
C ALA A 721 -14.91 19.54 20.09
N PRO A 722 -15.37 19.66 21.35
CA PRO A 722 -14.56 20.16 22.46
C PRO A 722 -13.56 19.14 23.01
N HIS A 723 -13.58 17.90 22.50
CA HIS A 723 -12.74 16.81 23.01
C HIS A 723 -11.27 17.04 22.71
N GLY A 724 -10.42 17.01 23.70
CA GLY A 724 -8.99 17.27 23.57
C GLY A 724 -8.63 18.76 23.53
N VAL A 725 -9.58 19.68 23.48
CA VAL A 725 -9.33 21.13 23.51
C VAL A 725 -9.01 21.58 24.93
N PHE A 726 -7.80 21.22 25.41
CA PHE A 726 -7.36 21.47 26.79
C PHE A 726 -6.79 22.88 26.95
N THR A 727 -7.51 23.90 26.49
CA THR A 727 -7.11 25.29 26.59
C THR A 727 -8.29 26.19 26.92
N LYS A 728 -8.04 27.31 27.61
CA LYS A 728 -9.01 28.39 27.81
C LYS A 728 -8.97 29.44 26.69
N ARG A 729 -8.09 29.29 25.70
CA ARG A 729 -7.91 30.19 24.57
C ARG A 729 -7.94 29.44 23.24
N PRO A 730 -9.10 28.80 22.87
CA PRO A 730 -9.24 28.12 21.61
C PRO A 730 -8.95 29.06 20.43
N GLY A 731 -8.15 28.60 19.46
CA GLY A 731 -7.73 29.40 18.31
C GLY A 731 -6.34 30.04 18.49
N ALA A 732 -5.75 30.00 19.69
CA ALA A 732 -4.37 30.44 19.93
C ALA A 732 -3.42 29.23 19.97
N LEU A 733 -2.28 29.31 19.28
CA LEU A 733 -1.29 28.22 19.21
C LEU A 733 -0.44 28.20 20.47
N THR A 734 -0.95 27.51 21.52
CA THR A 734 -0.28 27.37 22.82
C THR A 734 0.06 25.90 23.10
N ASN A 735 1.00 25.67 24.01
CA ASN A 735 1.31 24.33 24.51
C ASN A 735 0.33 23.84 25.61
N ASP A 736 -0.82 24.50 25.78
CA ASP A 736 -1.81 24.21 26.82
C ASP A 736 -2.33 22.77 26.77
N PHE A 737 -2.40 22.15 25.58
CA PHE A 737 -2.80 20.74 25.43
C PHE A 737 -1.94 19.83 26.32
N PHE A 738 -0.62 19.94 26.23
CA PHE A 738 0.30 19.10 26.99
C PHE A 738 0.31 19.45 28.49
N VAL A 739 0.29 20.74 28.80
CA VAL A 739 0.26 21.21 30.20
C VAL A 739 -0.96 20.69 30.93
N ASN A 740 -2.14 20.76 30.30
CA ASN A 740 -3.40 20.34 30.93
C ASN A 740 -3.64 18.82 30.86
N LEU A 741 -3.14 18.15 29.83
CA LEU A 741 -3.17 16.68 29.74
C LEU A 741 -2.39 16.03 30.88
N LEU A 742 -1.23 16.57 31.20
CA LEU A 742 -0.33 16.03 32.21
C LEU A 742 -0.59 16.57 33.62
N ASP A 743 -1.58 17.43 33.78
CA ASP A 743 -1.95 18.00 35.09
C ASP A 743 -2.55 16.94 36.02
N LEU A 744 -1.80 16.55 37.05
CA LEU A 744 -2.22 15.56 38.03
C LEU A 744 -3.48 15.94 38.83
N ARG A 745 -3.90 17.22 38.81
CA ARG A 745 -5.17 17.66 39.43
C ARG A 745 -6.38 17.20 38.63
N THR A 746 -6.21 16.70 37.43
CA THR A 746 -7.27 16.13 36.60
C THR A 746 -7.33 14.61 36.79
N ALA A 747 -8.53 14.09 37.12
CA ALA A 747 -8.82 12.66 37.16
C ALA A 747 -9.66 12.28 35.94
N TRP A 748 -9.15 11.38 35.11
CA TRP A 748 -9.85 10.92 33.92
C TRP A 748 -10.74 9.72 34.23
N ARG A 749 -11.95 9.67 33.65
CA ARG A 749 -12.90 8.55 33.73
C ARG A 749 -13.49 8.31 32.33
N ALA A 750 -13.65 7.05 31.98
CA ALA A 750 -14.41 6.71 30.78
C ALA A 750 -15.88 7.07 31.00
N ARG A 751 -16.54 7.55 29.93
CA ARG A 751 -17.99 7.76 29.94
C ARG A 751 -18.71 6.41 29.82
N GLU A 752 -19.76 6.22 30.60
CA GLU A 752 -20.50 4.95 30.60
C GLU A 752 -21.34 4.74 29.31
N ASP A 753 -21.74 5.83 28.66
CA ASP A 753 -22.58 5.86 27.45
C ASP A 753 -21.79 5.98 26.15
N ALA A 754 -20.45 6.08 26.21
CA ALA A 754 -19.60 6.24 25.03
C ALA A 754 -18.18 5.72 25.29
N GLU A 755 -17.88 4.51 24.82
CA GLU A 755 -16.60 3.80 25.04
C GLU A 755 -15.35 4.58 24.57
N GLU A 756 -15.52 5.53 23.65
CA GLU A 756 -14.44 6.31 23.04
C GLU A 756 -14.21 7.68 23.72
N LEU A 757 -15.07 8.06 24.67
CA LEU A 757 -15.01 9.37 25.30
C LEU A 757 -14.66 9.27 26.78
N TYR A 758 -13.93 10.28 27.24
CA TYR A 758 -13.44 10.40 28.61
C TYR A 758 -13.74 11.78 29.17
N GLU A 759 -13.98 11.84 30.48
CA GLU A 759 -14.24 13.05 31.23
C GLU A 759 -13.13 13.26 32.28
N GLY A 760 -12.56 14.46 32.26
CA GLY A 760 -11.53 14.90 33.18
C GLY A 760 -12.10 15.79 34.30
N TYR A 761 -12.07 15.32 35.52
CA TYR A 761 -12.62 16.01 36.67
C TYR A 761 -11.50 16.62 37.51
N ASP A 762 -11.72 17.80 38.06
CA ASP A 762 -10.84 18.36 39.11
C ASP A 762 -10.89 17.49 40.36
N ARG A 763 -9.74 17.04 40.84
CA ARG A 763 -9.66 16.13 42.00
C ARG A 763 -10.10 16.76 43.31
N ALA A 764 -9.98 18.08 43.45
CA ALA A 764 -10.33 18.81 44.68
C ALA A 764 -11.81 19.18 44.75
N THR A 765 -12.40 19.61 43.63
CA THR A 765 -13.79 20.08 43.59
C THR A 765 -14.77 19.07 43.03
N GLY A 766 -14.31 18.10 42.25
CA GLY A 766 -15.17 17.16 41.56
C GLY A 766 -15.80 17.73 40.25
N ASP A 767 -15.46 18.95 39.90
CA ASP A 767 -16.03 19.62 38.70
C ASP A 767 -15.44 19.06 37.40
N LEU A 768 -16.27 18.94 36.35
CA LEU A 768 -15.83 18.57 35.02
C LEU A 768 -14.98 19.72 34.41
N LYS A 769 -13.72 19.42 34.07
CA LYS A 769 -12.77 20.36 33.45
C LYS A 769 -12.66 20.18 31.93
N TRP A 770 -12.51 18.94 31.51
CA TRP A 770 -12.17 18.59 30.13
C TRP A 770 -12.93 17.36 29.68
N THR A 771 -13.06 17.22 28.36
CA THR A 771 -13.47 15.98 27.72
C THR A 771 -12.40 15.57 26.69
N ALA A 772 -12.22 14.27 26.49
CA ALA A 772 -11.17 13.72 25.65
C ALA A 772 -11.63 12.50 24.87
N THR A 773 -10.96 12.21 23.76
CA THR A 773 -11.02 10.91 23.08
C THR A 773 -9.84 10.03 23.52
N ARG A 774 -9.83 8.76 23.11
CA ARG A 774 -8.68 7.88 23.27
C ARG A 774 -7.43 8.46 22.63
N VAL A 775 -7.58 9.07 21.43
CA VAL A 775 -6.49 9.74 20.71
C VAL A 775 -5.84 10.85 21.52
N ASP A 776 -6.61 11.58 22.29
CA ASP A 776 -6.06 12.65 23.14
C ASP A 776 -5.29 12.09 24.33
N LEU A 777 -5.84 11.05 24.97
CA LEU A 777 -5.27 10.49 26.21
C LEU A 777 -4.05 9.60 25.97
N ILE A 778 -3.85 9.07 24.77
CA ILE A 778 -2.68 8.23 24.47
C ILE A 778 -1.37 9.00 24.65
N PHE A 779 -1.36 10.32 24.47
CA PHE A 779 -0.20 11.19 24.69
C PHE A 779 0.18 11.36 26.17
N GLY A 780 -0.70 10.98 27.06
CA GLY A 780 -0.44 10.93 28.51
C GLY A 780 -0.27 9.52 29.06
N SER A 781 -0.72 8.48 28.32
CA SER A 781 -0.75 7.09 28.80
C SER A 781 0.32 6.19 28.16
N ASN A 782 0.64 6.36 26.87
CA ASN A 782 1.75 5.66 26.23
C ASN A 782 3.08 6.26 26.70
N SER A 783 4.01 5.45 27.18
CA SER A 783 5.26 5.93 27.80
C SER A 783 6.15 6.76 26.86
N GLU A 784 6.23 6.42 25.58
CA GLU A 784 7.03 7.17 24.61
C GLU A 784 6.36 8.50 24.24
N LEU A 785 5.05 8.47 23.94
CA LEU A 785 4.31 9.70 23.63
C LEU A 785 4.22 10.63 24.82
N ARG A 786 4.12 10.05 26.05
CA ARG A 786 4.16 10.83 27.29
C ARG A 786 5.50 11.54 27.47
N ALA A 787 6.62 10.84 27.27
CA ALA A 787 7.95 11.45 27.36
C ALA A 787 8.12 12.63 26.39
N ILE A 788 7.58 12.51 25.15
CA ILE A 788 7.57 13.61 24.19
C ILE A 788 6.65 14.75 24.67
N SER A 789 5.47 14.41 25.18
CA SER A 789 4.50 15.39 25.71
C SER A 789 5.05 16.17 26.90
N GLU A 790 5.84 15.53 27.76
CA GLU A 790 6.54 16.19 28.90
C GLU A 790 7.53 17.26 28.44
N VAL A 791 8.22 17.05 27.31
CA VAL A 791 9.07 18.09 26.69
C VAL A 791 8.25 19.31 26.32
N TYR A 792 7.10 19.13 25.66
CA TYR A 792 6.26 20.26 25.26
C TYR A 792 5.44 20.88 26.41
N ALA A 793 5.22 20.17 27.50
CA ALA A 793 4.57 20.69 28.69
C ALA A 793 5.52 21.55 29.58
N GLY A 794 6.83 21.49 29.32
CA GLY A 794 7.82 22.26 30.08
C GLY A 794 7.52 23.76 30.08
N SER A 795 7.86 24.46 31.18
CA SER A 795 7.61 25.90 31.31
C SER A 795 8.43 26.74 30.31
N ASP A 796 9.54 26.22 29.84
CA ASP A 796 10.47 26.78 28.83
C ASP A 796 10.14 26.35 27.39
N ALA A 797 9.16 25.50 27.18
CA ALA A 797 8.88 24.85 25.91
C ALA A 797 7.92 25.63 24.97
N LYS A 798 7.39 26.77 25.38
CA LYS A 798 6.37 27.50 24.61
C LYS A 798 6.84 27.90 23.20
N GLU A 799 8.01 28.47 23.12
CA GLU A 799 8.60 28.86 21.82
C GLU A 799 9.00 27.64 20.99
N LYS A 800 9.61 26.63 21.62
CA LYS A 800 9.95 25.36 20.98
C LYS A 800 8.72 24.70 20.38
N PHE A 801 7.61 24.61 21.14
CA PHE A 801 6.35 24.04 20.67
C PHE A 801 5.86 24.73 19.40
N VAL A 802 5.82 26.08 19.39
CA VAL A 802 5.35 26.86 18.24
C VAL A 802 6.25 26.63 17.01
N ASN A 803 7.58 26.65 17.20
CA ASN A 803 8.53 26.44 16.12
C ASN A 803 8.45 25.01 15.54
N ASP A 804 8.35 24.00 16.40
CA ASP A 804 8.24 22.60 15.97
C ASP A 804 6.90 22.34 15.28
N PHE A 805 5.80 22.97 15.76
CA PHE A 805 4.51 22.93 15.08
C PHE A 805 4.59 23.52 13.68
N VAL A 806 5.20 24.70 13.54
CA VAL A 806 5.38 25.37 12.23
C VAL A 806 6.21 24.50 11.28
N ALA A 807 7.27 23.87 11.79
CA ALA A 807 8.11 22.97 10.98
C ALA A 807 7.33 21.73 10.50
N ALA A 808 6.62 21.04 11.41
CA ALA A 808 5.81 19.87 11.08
C ALA A 808 4.62 20.23 10.17
N TRP A 809 3.97 21.36 10.38
CA TRP A 809 2.92 21.90 9.51
C TRP A 809 3.44 22.14 8.09
N THR A 810 4.56 22.85 7.96
CA THR A 810 5.18 23.14 6.66
C THR A 810 5.54 21.85 5.93
N LYS A 811 6.11 20.87 6.65
CA LYS A 811 6.41 19.56 6.09
C LYS A 811 5.17 18.91 5.47
N VAL A 812 4.03 18.87 6.19
CA VAL A 812 2.79 18.27 5.67
C VAL A 812 2.26 19.04 4.46
N MET A 813 2.30 20.37 4.50
CA MET A 813 1.84 21.21 3.38
C MET A 813 2.68 21.05 2.10
N ASP A 814 3.94 20.62 2.21
CA ASP A 814 4.88 20.52 1.09
C ASP A 814 5.21 19.08 0.67
N LEU A 815 4.57 18.02 1.27
CA LEU A 815 4.86 16.62 0.98
C LEU A 815 4.74 16.26 -0.51
N ASP A 816 3.85 16.90 -1.24
CA ASP A 816 3.59 16.69 -2.66
C ASP A 816 4.34 17.67 -3.59
N ARG A 817 5.25 18.50 -3.04
CA ARG A 817 6.04 19.48 -3.78
C ARG A 817 7.37 18.88 -4.24
N PHE A 818 7.30 17.95 -5.19
CA PHE A 818 8.48 17.30 -5.77
C PHE A 818 9.37 18.23 -6.60
N ASP A 819 8.92 19.43 -6.87
CA ASP A 819 9.65 20.50 -7.54
C ASP A 819 10.58 21.28 -6.61
N LEU A 820 10.45 21.10 -5.29
CA LEU A 820 11.29 21.77 -4.28
C LEU A 820 12.45 20.87 -3.79
N ALA A 821 12.50 19.59 -4.21
CA ALA A 821 13.44 18.58 -3.74
C ALA A 821 14.82 18.67 -4.44
#